data_cb9fe176d7f8046e40c6c1e3703abac2
#
_entry.id   cb9fe176d7f8046e40c6c1e3703abac2
#
_cell.length_a   1.000
_cell.length_b   1.000
_cell.length_c   1.000
_cell.angle_alpha   90.00
_cell.angle_beta   90.00
_cell.angle_gamma   90.00
#
_symmetry.space_group_name_H-M   'P 1'
#
loop_
_entity.id
_entity.type
_entity.pdbx_description
1 polymer ?
#
loop_
_entity_poly.entity_id
_entity_poly.type
_entity_poly.pdbx_seq_one_letter_code
_entity_poly.pdbx_strand_id
1 'polypeptide(L)'
;MTTPGRHDPRFPGHDVLAQAGTWDAATSGVVLSRTAVQPDLRFFTLTEEAAARPLFDHLLAQWDEPRVPVLQMVDARLAEMQTDGWRYADMPEDDVAWRRSLAGLDEDARAQHGAPFGALARERQAALVQAVRDTGSARWHEMPAAHVWGLWTRYTATAFYSHPWSWNEIGFGGPAYPRGYVRLGVDQRERWEARDQHPVDPVARNRGSAPDPGPQTPDGLDHSRAAPGNATLRGPAAATRAAAATLRLTVSPTSRVRDRNASAWLLPRGDTRFDQSLVRGMRRHNDDDEVDLVVIGCGAGGATLTQRMARHGWSVVCLEAGPFWNPDTDWVSDEAGSHHLYWTDPRVISGTDPVPLGANNSGRGVGGSTTHFAGYTPRFHPSDFSTLTGDGVGADWPLRYADLRASYERIEQELPVAGQYWPWGDPHPYPHAPHPVGGNGEVFLRGAAALGIGARVGPVAITNGRFGNRPHCVYRGFCLQGCKVNAKASTLITHVPDALAHGAEIRADCMVTGIELDAQGRLATGVRYLREGRERFQRARTVAVAGYSIETPRLLLNSACRRFPEGLCNDFDLVGRYVMVQGAPQTSGRFTEEVRAYKAPPPEVSSEDFYETDPAKPYKRGFSLQTVSPLPVVWAEHVAAQGHWGEDLRTYMSDYVHWATLGALCELLPLPDNRVTLSQEKDRYGLPVAHFSYGQCDNDRMLIRAARTVMEDILRAAGATEVITINRYAHLVGGCRMAAGPGSGVVDADLRTFAVPNLLVTDGSVLPTQGSANPALTIMALVDRAAGRLAAGARSGLRAPAGASR
;
A
#
# COMPACT_ATOMS: atom_id res chain seq x y z
N MET A 1 -2.27 -22.35 -26.73
CA MET A 1 -3.19 -23.09 -25.84
C MET A 1 -4.40 -22.23 -25.65
N THR A 2 -5.59 -22.72 -25.99
CA THR A 2 -6.84 -21.96 -25.81
C THR A 2 -7.16 -21.87 -24.31
N THR A 3 -7.58 -20.69 -23.87
CA THR A 3 -8.02 -20.44 -22.51
C THR A 3 -9.13 -21.42 -22.13
N PRO A 4 -9.08 -22.08 -20.96
CA PRO A 4 -10.16 -22.91 -20.49
C PRO A 4 -11.44 -22.12 -20.29
N GLY A 5 -12.50 -22.51 -20.96
CA GLY A 5 -13.84 -22.49 -20.46
C GLY A 5 -14.68 -21.22 -20.49
N ARG A 6 -14.85 -20.51 -21.61
CA ARG A 6 -16.13 -19.87 -21.97
C ARG A 6 -16.34 -19.90 -23.48
N HIS A 7 -17.55 -20.27 -23.91
CA HIS A 7 -17.95 -20.36 -25.30
C HIS A 7 -18.06 -19.02 -26.06
N ASP A 8 -17.83 -17.89 -25.38
CA ASP A 8 -17.81 -16.54 -25.96
C ASP A 8 -16.74 -15.68 -25.26
N PRO A 9 -15.45 -15.85 -25.59
CA PRO A 9 -14.39 -15.08 -24.97
C PRO A 9 -14.47 -13.60 -25.42
N ARG A 10 -14.65 -12.69 -24.49
CA ARG A 10 -14.61 -11.23 -24.74
C ARG A 10 -13.29 -10.77 -25.36
N PHE A 11 -12.24 -11.52 -25.13
CA PHE A 11 -10.88 -11.25 -25.62
C PHE A 11 -10.37 -12.41 -26.51
N PRO A 12 -11.02 -12.67 -27.66
CA PRO A 12 -10.68 -13.82 -28.48
C PRO A 12 -9.25 -13.76 -29.00
N GLY A 13 -8.53 -14.88 -28.88
CA GLY A 13 -7.15 -14.97 -29.31
C GLY A 13 -6.13 -14.27 -28.40
N HIS A 14 -6.55 -13.68 -27.27
CA HIS A 14 -5.63 -13.13 -26.29
C HIS A 14 -4.92 -14.27 -25.55
N ASP A 15 -3.59 -14.26 -25.64
CA ASP A 15 -2.73 -15.15 -24.87
C ASP A 15 -1.58 -14.35 -24.30
N VAL A 16 -1.69 -14.03 -23.01
CA VAL A 16 -0.66 -13.26 -22.28
C VAL A 16 0.68 -13.98 -22.28
N LEU A 17 0.70 -15.31 -22.33
CA LEU A 17 1.92 -16.11 -22.38
C LEU A 17 2.71 -15.96 -23.69
N ALA A 18 2.06 -15.54 -24.77
CA ALA A 18 2.74 -15.15 -26.01
C ALA A 18 3.74 -13.99 -25.80
N GLN A 19 3.57 -13.24 -24.70
CA GLN A 19 4.45 -12.14 -24.30
C GLN A 19 5.60 -12.58 -23.38
N ALA A 20 5.62 -13.82 -22.88
CA ALA A 20 6.56 -14.30 -21.86
C ALA A 20 8.04 -14.11 -22.25
N GLY A 21 8.36 -14.24 -23.53
CA GLY A 21 9.70 -14.00 -24.06
C GLY A 21 10.17 -12.55 -23.98
N THR A 22 9.27 -11.60 -23.69
CA THR A 22 9.58 -10.18 -23.50
C THR A 22 9.74 -9.77 -22.04
N TRP A 23 9.43 -10.65 -21.09
CA TRP A 23 9.52 -10.37 -19.66
C TRP A 23 10.92 -10.57 -19.14
N ASP A 24 11.24 -9.96 -18.01
CA ASP A 24 12.49 -10.26 -17.29
C ASP A 24 12.48 -11.68 -16.70
N ALA A 25 13.68 -12.23 -16.47
CA ALA A 25 13.85 -13.61 -16.04
C ALA A 25 13.18 -13.93 -14.69
N ALA A 26 13.22 -12.97 -13.72
CA ALA A 26 12.60 -13.17 -12.41
C ALA A 26 11.07 -13.26 -12.53
N THR A 27 10.47 -12.32 -13.24
CA THR A 27 9.02 -12.31 -13.51
C THR A 27 8.59 -13.55 -14.32
N SER A 28 9.33 -13.90 -15.39
CA SER A 28 9.05 -15.10 -16.18
C SER A 28 9.10 -16.37 -15.34
N GLY A 29 10.11 -16.51 -14.47
CA GLY A 29 10.25 -17.65 -13.57
C GLY A 29 9.02 -17.83 -12.68
N VAL A 30 8.56 -16.77 -12.04
CA VAL A 30 7.38 -16.80 -11.14
C VAL A 30 6.08 -17.10 -11.90
N VAL A 31 5.81 -16.41 -13.01
CA VAL A 31 4.55 -16.56 -13.73
C VAL A 31 4.47 -17.93 -14.44
N LEU A 32 5.55 -18.35 -15.10
CA LEU A 32 5.55 -19.63 -15.83
C LEU A 32 5.52 -20.85 -14.91
N SER A 33 6.04 -20.76 -13.68
CA SER A 33 5.94 -21.88 -12.71
C SER A 33 4.50 -22.28 -12.41
N ARG A 34 3.55 -21.34 -12.50
CA ARG A 34 2.13 -21.61 -12.27
C ARG A 34 1.49 -22.42 -13.38
N THR A 35 2.06 -22.41 -14.58
CA THR A 35 1.57 -23.19 -15.73
C THR A 35 2.25 -24.56 -15.87
N ALA A 36 3.25 -24.82 -15.03
CA ALA A 36 3.92 -26.12 -14.98
C ALA A 36 3.05 -27.17 -14.27
N VAL A 37 3.44 -28.44 -14.39
CA VAL A 37 2.83 -29.52 -13.61
C VAL A 37 3.00 -29.20 -12.12
N GLN A 38 1.89 -29.13 -11.43
CA GLN A 38 1.88 -28.80 -10.01
C GLN A 38 2.30 -30.01 -9.17
N PRO A 39 3.01 -29.81 -8.05
CA PRO A 39 3.39 -30.88 -7.14
C PRO A 39 2.18 -31.49 -6.44
N ASP A 40 2.37 -32.67 -5.85
CA ASP A 40 1.40 -33.28 -4.95
C ASP A 40 1.13 -32.37 -3.73
N LEU A 41 -0.07 -32.54 -3.14
CA LEU A 41 -0.45 -31.78 -1.96
C LEU A 41 0.44 -32.10 -0.77
N ARG A 42 0.81 -31.07 -0.01
CA ARG A 42 1.70 -31.19 1.17
C ARG A 42 0.99 -30.79 2.48
N PHE A 43 -0.04 -29.97 2.39
CA PHE A 43 -0.78 -29.44 3.53
C PHE A 43 -2.12 -30.15 3.73
N PHE A 44 -2.96 -30.23 2.69
CA PHE A 44 -4.28 -30.86 2.80
C PHE A 44 -4.18 -32.36 2.77
N THR A 45 -4.86 -33.03 3.73
CA THR A 45 -5.09 -34.47 3.72
C THR A 45 -6.11 -34.82 2.63
N LEU A 46 -6.22 -36.10 2.26
CA LEU A 46 -7.23 -36.58 1.29
C LEU A 46 -8.67 -36.21 1.70
N THR A 47 -8.96 -36.23 3.00
CA THR A 47 -10.30 -35.83 3.51
C THR A 47 -10.53 -34.33 3.34
N GLU A 48 -9.53 -33.50 3.67
CA GLU A 48 -9.59 -32.05 3.50
C GLU A 48 -9.63 -31.67 2.02
N GLU A 49 -8.88 -32.35 1.16
CA GLU A 49 -8.93 -32.16 -0.30
C GLU A 49 -10.36 -32.39 -0.83
N ALA A 50 -11.04 -33.44 -0.37
CA ALA A 50 -12.39 -33.76 -0.79
C ALA A 50 -13.41 -32.65 -0.50
N ALA A 51 -13.17 -31.83 0.53
CA ALA A 51 -13.97 -30.65 0.84
C ALA A 51 -13.43 -29.37 0.16
N ALA A 52 -12.10 -29.17 0.14
CA ALA A 52 -11.47 -27.95 -0.37
C ALA A 52 -11.67 -27.79 -1.88
N ARG A 53 -11.53 -28.87 -2.66
CA ARG A 53 -11.66 -28.82 -4.12
C ARG A 53 -13.04 -28.28 -4.56
N PRO A 54 -14.19 -28.86 -4.13
CA PRO A 54 -15.49 -28.33 -4.50
C PRO A 54 -15.75 -26.93 -3.91
N LEU A 55 -15.23 -26.60 -2.72
CA LEU A 55 -15.31 -25.24 -2.18
C LEU A 55 -14.64 -24.23 -3.13
N PHE A 56 -13.43 -24.51 -3.59
CA PHE A 56 -12.70 -23.62 -4.51
C PHE A 56 -13.38 -23.52 -5.88
N ASP A 57 -13.89 -24.65 -6.38
CA ASP A 57 -14.67 -24.67 -7.62
C ASP A 57 -15.92 -23.78 -7.52
N HIS A 58 -16.62 -23.79 -6.37
CA HIS A 58 -17.76 -22.93 -6.12
C HIS A 58 -17.36 -21.47 -6.02
N LEU A 59 -16.34 -21.13 -5.22
CA LEU A 59 -15.91 -19.74 -5.01
C LEU A 59 -15.49 -19.05 -6.32
N LEU A 60 -15.01 -19.82 -7.31
CA LEU A 60 -14.41 -19.36 -8.56
C LEU A 60 -15.15 -19.80 -9.82
N ALA A 61 -16.26 -20.55 -9.69
CA ALA A 61 -17.00 -21.15 -10.81
C ALA A 61 -16.11 -21.91 -11.80
N GLN A 62 -15.20 -22.75 -11.31
CA GLN A 62 -14.29 -23.55 -12.15
C GLN A 62 -14.87 -24.98 -12.38
N TRP A 63 -15.73 -25.14 -13.39
CA TRP A 63 -16.40 -26.41 -13.65
C TRP A 63 -15.77 -27.24 -14.78
N ASP A 64 -15.11 -26.58 -15.72
CA ASP A 64 -14.59 -27.18 -16.94
C ASP A 64 -13.05 -27.27 -16.92
N GLU A 65 -12.52 -28.32 -17.58
CA GLU A 65 -11.07 -28.50 -17.77
C GLU A 65 -10.59 -27.80 -19.04
N PRO A 66 -9.34 -27.30 -19.05
CA PRO A 66 -8.35 -27.32 -17.96
C PRO A 66 -8.62 -26.23 -16.93
N ARG A 67 -8.37 -26.52 -15.64
CA ARG A 67 -8.59 -25.62 -14.50
C ARG A 67 -7.30 -24.92 -14.06
N VAL A 68 -7.43 -23.72 -13.54
CA VAL A 68 -6.36 -23.11 -12.74
C VAL A 68 -6.14 -23.99 -11.51
N PRO A 69 -4.89 -24.37 -11.18
CA PRO A 69 -4.61 -25.31 -10.08
C PRO A 69 -4.67 -24.62 -8.70
N VAL A 70 -5.82 -24.01 -8.37
CA VAL A 70 -6.03 -23.22 -7.15
C VAL A 70 -5.74 -24.03 -5.90
N LEU A 71 -6.19 -25.31 -5.88
CA LEU A 71 -5.97 -26.18 -4.73
C LEU A 71 -4.47 -26.36 -4.44
N GLN A 72 -3.68 -26.65 -5.45
CA GLN A 72 -2.23 -26.84 -5.31
C GLN A 72 -1.52 -25.54 -4.92
N MET A 73 -1.97 -24.40 -5.45
CA MET A 73 -1.40 -23.09 -5.11
C MET A 73 -1.69 -22.68 -3.66
N VAL A 74 -2.91 -22.92 -3.17
CA VAL A 74 -3.30 -22.68 -1.77
C VAL A 74 -2.58 -23.65 -0.85
N ASP A 75 -2.52 -24.94 -1.20
CA ASP A 75 -1.79 -25.97 -0.47
C ASP A 75 -0.32 -25.61 -0.28
N ALA A 76 0.34 -25.23 -1.37
CA ALA A 76 1.75 -24.83 -1.35
C ALA A 76 2.00 -23.64 -0.41
N ARG A 77 1.14 -22.62 -0.51
CA ARG A 77 1.22 -21.42 0.35
C ARG A 77 1.09 -21.76 1.83
N LEU A 78 0.14 -22.65 2.19
CA LEU A 78 -0.07 -23.10 3.57
C LEU A 78 1.07 -24.01 4.06
N ALA A 79 1.53 -24.94 3.23
CA ALA A 79 2.64 -25.83 3.53
C ALA A 79 3.96 -25.06 3.78
N GLU A 80 4.15 -23.95 3.09
CA GLU A 80 5.32 -23.06 3.20
C GLU A 80 5.15 -21.99 4.28
N MET A 81 4.03 -22.00 5.01
CA MET A 81 3.70 -21.03 6.05
C MET A 81 3.81 -19.57 5.54
N GLN A 82 3.43 -19.33 4.29
CA GLN A 82 3.41 -18.00 3.69
C GLN A 82 2.16 -17.25 4.14
N THR A 83 2.19 -16.72 5.37
CA THR A 83 1.10 -15.96 5.98
C THR A 83 1.14 -14.49 5.53
N ASP A 84 0.05 -13.77 5.76
CA ASP A 84 -0.01 -12.32 5.50
C ASP A 84 0.63 -11.50 6.66
N GLY A 85 1.18 -12.15 7.68
CA GLY A 85 1.84 -11.51 8.81
C GLY A 85 0.88 -10.88 9.83
N TRP A 86 -0.40 -11.23 9.78
CA TRP A 86 -1.40 -10.75 10.74
C TRP A 86 -2.61 -11.68 10.80
N ARG A 87 -3.34 -11.65 11.90
CA ARG A 87 -4.63 -12.31 12.06
C ARG A 87 -5.53 -11.56 13.05
N TYR A 88 -6.82 -11.81 12.97
CA TYR A 88 -7.76 -11.34 13.97
C TYR A 88 -7.57 -12.11 15.30
N ALA A 89 -7.75 -11.42 16.43
CA ALA A 89 -7.61 -12.02 17.76
C ALA A 89 -8.61 -13.15 18.04
N ASP A 90 -9.77 -13.13 17.38
CA ASP A 90 -10.85 -14.12 17.48
C ASP A 90 -10.78 -15.21 16.40
N MET A 91 -9.71 -15.24 15.61
CA MET A 91 -9.39 -16.30 14.65
C MET A 91 -8.15 -17.07 15.07
N PRO A 92 -8.08 -18.37 14.84
CA PRO A 92 -6.83 -19.12 14.95
C PRO A 92 -5.87 -18.72 13.80
N GLU A 93 -4.65 -19.29 13.80
CA GLU A 93 -3.73 -19.16 12.67
C GLU A 93 -4.35 -19.72 11.37
N ASP A 94 -3.90 -19.21 10.22
CA ASP A 94 -4.53 -19.50 8.93
C ASP A 94 -4.59 -20.99 8.61
N ASP A 95 -3.56 -21.77 8.93
CA ASP A 95 -3.52 -23.22 8.75
C ASP A 95 -4.59 -23.94 9.59
N VAL A 96 -4.75 -23.54 10.85
CA VAL A 96 -5.80 -24.07 11.76
C VAL A 96 -7.17 -23.60 11.31
N ALA A 97 -7.32 -22.35 10.88
CA ALA A 97 -8.57 -21.81 10.39
C ALA A 97 -9.07 -22.56 9.14
N TRP A 98 -8.16 -22.87 8.20
CA TRP A 98 -8.47 -23.67 7.02
C TRP A 98 -8.98 -25.07 7.40
N ARG A 99 -8.25 -25.82 8.26
CA ARG A 99 -8.67 -27.16 8.69
C ARG A 99 -10.03 -27.15 9.40
N ARG A 100 -10.23 -26.20 10.34
CA ARG A 100 -11.51 -26.06 11.07
C ARG A 100 -12.67 -25.70 10.14
N SER A 101 -12.44 -24.83 9.19
CA SER A 101 -13.50 -24.39 8.28
C SER A 101 -13.91 -25.51 7.30
N LEU A 102 -12.98 -26.33 6.82
CA LEU A 102 -13.29 -27.49 6.00
C LEU A 102 -14.03 -28.58 6.80
N ALA A 103 -13.60 -28.82 8.04
CA ALA A 103 -14.32 -29.73 8.96
C ALA A 103 -15.74 -29.24 9.25
N GLY A 104 -15.91 -27.93 9.48
CA GLY A 104 -17.23 -27.32 9.69
C GLY A 104 -18.19 -27.47 8.52
N LEU A 105 -17.70 -27.32 7.26
CA LEU A 105 -18.49 -27.62 6.07
C LEU A 105 -18.94 -29.07 6.02
N ASP A 106 -18.05 -30.01 6.35
CA ASP A 106 -18.37 -31.42 6.40
C ASP A 106 -19.38 -31.78 7.51
N GLU A 107 -19.26 -31.15 8.68
CA GLU A 107 -20.20 -31.32 9.80
C GLU A 107 -21.60 -30.82 9.40
N ASP A 108 -21.70 -29.62 8.83
CA ASP A 108 -22.96 -29.03 8.37
C ASP A 108 -23.61 -29.91 7.26
N ALA A 109 -22.79 -30.37 6.32
CA ALA A 109 -23.21 -31.25 5.23
C ALA A 109 -23.79 -32.58 5.75
N ARG A 110 -23.14 -33.23 6.73
CA ARG A 110 -23.63 -34.45 7.37
C ARG A 110 -24.90 -34.23 8.16
N ALA A 111 -24.95 -33.11 8.91
CA ALA A 111 -26.12 -32.77 9.73
C ALA A 111 -27.36 -32.50 8.87
N GLN A 112 -27.20 -31.81 7.74
CA GLN A 112 -28.34 -31.40 6.90
C GLN A 112 -28.69 -32.41 5.80
N HIS A 113 -27.70 -33.16 5.31
CA HIS A 113 -27.87 -34.02 4.12
C HIS A 113 -27.38 -35.46 4.30
N GLY A 114 -26.82 -35.83 5.46
CA GLY A 114 -26.37 -37.20 5.75
C GLY A 114 -25.08 -37.65 5.02
N ALA A 115 -24.38 -36.74 4.35
CA ALA A 115 -23.17 -37.06 3.57
C ALA A 115 -22.13 -35.93 3.72
N PRO A 116 -20.81 -36.19 3.55
CA PRO A 116 -19.81 -35.16 3.61
C PRO A 116 -19.97 -34.15 2.47
N PHE A 117 -19.46 -32.93 2.66
CA PHE A 117 -19.60 -31.80 1.72
C PHE A 117 -19.21 -32.19 0.29
N GLY A 118 -18.05 -32.82 0.11
CA GLY A 118 -17.54 -33.21 -1.22
C GLY A 118 -18.40 -34.25 -1.97
N ALA A 119 -19.26 -34.97 -1.25
CA ALA A 119 -20.16 -35.99 -1.87
C ALA A 119 -21.55 -35.42 -2.20
N LEU A 120 -21.83 -34.16 -1.87
CA LEU A 120 -23.12 -33.54 -2.16
C LEU A 120 -23.21 -33.09 -3.63
N ALA A 121 -24.46 -32.97 -4.13
CA ALA A 121 -24.70 -32.29 -5.41
C ALA A 121 -24.33 -30.80 -5.31
N ARG A 122 -23.94 -30.21 -6.44
CA ARG A 122 -23.47 -28.80 -6.53
C ARG A 122 -24.43 -27.82 -5.88
N GLU A 123 -25.72 -27.97 -6.08
CA GLU A 123 -26.70 -27.03 -5.55
C GLU A 123 -26.74 -27.05 -4.00
N ARG A 124 -26.54 -28.22 -3.39
CA ARG A 124 -26.44 -28.36 -1.93
C ARG A 124 -25.11 -27.81 -1.39
N GLN A 125 -24.02 -28.05 -2.11
CA GLN A 125 -22.71 -27.44 -1.77
C GLN A 125 -22.78 -25.91 -1.82
N ALA A 126 -23.36 -25.34 -2.89
CA ALA A 126 -23.53 -23.88 -3.04
C ALA A 126 -24.39 -23.30 -1.92
N ALA A 127 -25.47 -23.99 -1.52
CA ALA A 127 -26.32 -23.54 -0.43
C ALA A 127 -25.58 -23.47 0.92
N LEU A 128 -24.71 -24.45 1.21
CA LEU A 128 -23.87 -24.45 2.41
C LEU A 128 -22.85 -23.31 2.40
N VAL A 129 -22.14 -23.11 1.28
CA VAL A 129 -21.20 -22.01 1.11
C VAL A 129 -21.89 -20.66 1.28
N GLN A 130 -23.08 -20.50 0.67
CA GLN A 130 -23.89 -19.28 0.82
C GLN A 130 -24.34 -19.07 2.28
N ALA A 131 -24.71 -20.13 2.99
CA ALA A 131 -25.11 -20.03 4.39
C ALA A 131 -23.99 -19.51 5.30
N VAL A 132 -22.73 -19.93 5.07
CA VAL A 132 -21.57 -19.39 5.78
C VAL A 132 -21.43 -17.89 5.53
N ARG A 133 -21.52 -17.45 4.29
CA ARG A 133 -21.49 -16.02 3.92
C ARG A 133 -22.62 -15.25 4.62
N ASP A 134 -23.83 -15.75 4.56
CA ASP A 134 -25.04 -15.07 5.08
C ASP A 134 -25.10 -15.05 6.62
N THR A 135 -24.30 -15.88 7.30
CA THR A 135 -24.10 -15.84 8.76
C THR A 135 -23.46 -14.52 9.20
N GLY A 136 -22.72 -13.83 8.31
CA GLY A 136 -22.22 -12.48 8.53
C GLY A 136 -21.28 -12.37 9.73
N SER A 137 -21.55 -11.47 10.66
CA SER A 137 -20.73 -11.25 11.86
C SER A 137 -20.93 -12.29 12.96
N ALA A 138 -21.93 -13.16 12.85
CA ALA A 138 -22.15 -14.21 13.85
C ALA A 138 -21.07 -15.31 13.75
N ARG A 139 -20.99 -16.14 14.80
CA ARG A 139 -20.01 -17.24 14.83
C ARG A 139 -20.54 -18.46 14.08
N TRP A 140 -19.62 -19.08 13.34
CA TRP A 140 -19.81 -20.36 12.66
C TRP A 140 -18.63 -21.27 13.06
N HIS A 141 -18.92 -22.43 13.63
CA HIS A 141 -17.91 -23.36 14.17
C HIS A 141 -16.81 -22.64 15.00
N GLU A 142 -17.26 -21.84 15.97
CA GLU A 142 -16.42 -21.06 16.89
C GLU A 142 -15.56 -19.95 16.26
N MET A 143 -15.66 -19.72 14.95
CA MET A 143 -14.99 -18.62 14.25
C MET A 143 -16.03 -17.59 13.75
N PRO A 144 -15.73 -16.28 13.67
CA PRO A 144 -16.61 -15.32 12.99
C PRO A 144 -16.75 -15.68 11.52
N ALA A 145 -17.98 -15.88 11.04
CA ALA A 145 -18.24 -16.34 9.68
C ALA A 145 -17.71 -15.34 8.62
N ALA A 146 -17.79 -14.03 8.88
CA ALA A 146 -17.21 -13.01 8.00
C ALA A 146 -15.70 -13.13 7.86
N HIS A 147 -14.98 -13.52 8.92
CA HIS A 147 -13.53 -13.73 8.85
C HIS A 147 -13.17 -15.03 8.12
N VAL A 148 -13.95 -16.10 8.30
CA VAL A 148 -13.81 -17.34 7.52
C VAL A 148 -14.05 -17.07 6.04
N TRP A 149 -15.11 -16.32 5.71
CA TRP A 149 -15.40 -15.90 4.34
C TRP A 149 -14.25 -15.10 3.73
N GLY A 150 -13.72 -14.12 4.48
CA GLY A 150 -12.55 -13.34 4.06
C GLY A 150 -11.29 -14.18 3.85
N LEU A 151 -11.08 -15.21 4.67
CA LEU A 151 -9.97 -16.16 4.51
C LEU A 151 -10.12 -16.95 3.20
N TRP A 152 -11.28 -17.55 2.97
CA TRP A 152 -11.55 -18.36 1.78
C TRP A 152 -11.40 -17.56 0.50
N THR A 153 -12.05 -16.40 0.42
CA THR A 153 -12.06 -15.56 -0.78
C THR A 153 -10.69 -14.96 -1.07
N ARG A 154 -9.96 -14.51 -0.05
CA ARG A 154 -8.61 -13.96 -0.22
C ARG A 154 -7.63 -14.99 -0.79
N TYR A 155 -7.55 -16.19 -0.22
CA TYR A 155 -6.63 -17.22 -0.71
C TYR A 155 -6.98 -17.70 -2.10
N THR A 156 -8.25 -17.94 -2.37
CA THR A 156 -8.70 -18.44 -3.68
C THR A 156 -8.61 -17.39 -4.77
N ALA A 157 -8.97 -16.14 -4.49
CA ALA A 157 -8.85 -15.04 -5.45
C ALA A 157 -7.37 -14.76 -5.77
N THR A 158 -6.49 -14.74 -4.77
CA THR A 158 -5.05 -14.59 -4.98
C THR A 158 -4.50 -15.69 -5.90
N ALA A 159 -4.82 -16.96 -5.63
CA ALA A 159 -4.37 -18.08 -6.45
C ALA A 159 -4.90 -17.99 -7.88
N PHE A 160 -6.21 -17.74 -8.06
CA PHE A 160 -6.84 -17.72 -9.37
C PHE A 160 -6.41 -16.54 -10.23
N TYR A 161 -6.50 -15.30 -9.69
CA TYR A 161 -6.22 -14.08 -10.45
C TYR A 161 -4.74 -13.71 -10.54
N SER A 162 -3.84 -14.46 -9.91
CA SER A 162 -2.42 -14.45 -10.21
C SER A 162 -2.02 -15.37 -11.37
N HIS A 163 -2.92 -16.27 -11.82
CA HIS A 163 -2.63 -17.22 -12.88
C HIS A 163 -2.83 -16.60 -14.28
N PRO A 164 -1.91 -16.80 -15.24
CA PRO A 164 -1.99 -16.17 -16.57
C PRO A 164 -3.23 -16.54 -17.37
N TRP A 165 -3.87 -17.68 -17.09
CA TRP A 165 -5.12 -18.06 -17.76
C TRP A 165 -6.27 -17.12 -17.36
N SER A 166 -6.39 -16.75 -16.08
CA SER A 166 -7.38 -15.76 -15.65
C SER A 166 -7.13 -14.36 -16.24
N TRP A 167 -5.86 -14.02 -16.48
CA TRP A 167 -5.52 -12.75 -17.13
C TRP A 167 -6.06 -12.67 -18.57
N ASN A 168 -6.06 -13.81 -19.29
CA ASN A 168 -6.64 -13.89 -20.62
C ASN A 168 -8.15 -13.64 -20.61
N GLU A 169 -8.86 -14.13 -19.58
CA GLU A 169 -10.31 -13.93 -19.43
C GLU A 169 -10.71 -12.48 -19.17
N ILE A 170 -9.86 -11.73 -18.45
CA ILE A 170 -10.15 -10.36 -18.02
C ILE A 170 -9.49 -9.29 -18.90
N GLY A 171 -8.79 -9.69 -19.96
CA GLY A 171 -8.11 -8.78 -20.87
C GLY A 171 -6.92 -8.03 -20.27
N PHE A 172 -6.36 -8.54 -19.17
CA PHE A 172 -5.18 -7.95 -18.56
C PHE A 172 -3.93 -8.21 -19.41
N GLY A 173 -3.20 -7.16 -19.75
CA GLY A 173 -2.02 -7.26 -20.64
C GLY A 173 -0.80 -7.96 -20.06
N GLY A 174 -0.86 -8.38 -18.79
CA GLY A 174 0.22 -9.05 -18.08
C GLY A 174 1.41 -8.14 -17.74
N PRO A 175 2.51 -8.72 -17.26
CA PRO A 175 3.74 -7.99 -16.97
C PRO A 175 4.28 -7.21 -18.16
N ALA A 176 4.67 -5.95 -17.94
CA ALA A 176 5.10 -5.04 -19.00
C ALA A 176 6.58 -4.62 -18.89
N TYR A 177 7.36 -5.19 -17.98
CA TYR A 177 8.79 -4.91 -17.91
C TYR A 177 9.59 -5.91 -18.77
N PRO A 178 10.60 -5.47 -19.54
CA PRO A 178 11.14 -4.10 -19.63
C PRO A 178 10.47 -3.17 -20.64
N ARG A 179 9.50 -3.62 -21.44
CA ARG A 179 8.91 -2.84 -22.55
C ARG A 179 8.11 -1.61 -22.10
N GLY A 180 7.41 -1.70 -20.94
CA GLY A 180 6.53 -0.63 -20.44
C GLY A 180 5.26 -0.42 -21.28
N TYR A 181 4.56 0.68 -20.98
CA TYR A 181 3.41 1.17 -21.73
C TYR A 181 3.70 2.58 -22.30
N VAL A 182 3.17 2.86 -23.47
CA VAL A 182 3.25 4.16 -24.15
C VAL A 182 1.85 4.74 -24.37
N ARG A 183 0.86 3.87 -24.53
CA ARG A 183 -0.54 4.23 -24.79
C ARG A 183 -1.32 4.13 -23.48
N LEU A 184 -1.48 5.25 -22.79
CA LEU A 184 -1.92 5.29 -21.39
C LEU A 184 -3.40 5.66 -21.23
N GLY A 185 -3.95 6.56 -22.07
CA GLY A 185 -5.29 7.13 -21.92
C GLY A 185 -6.43 6.15 -22.14
N VAL A 186 -7.65 6.65 -21.94
CA VAL A 186 -8.90 5.92 -22.21
C VAL A 186 -8.93 5.46 -23.67
N ASP A 187 -9.39 4.25 -23.92
CA ASP A 187 -9.41 3.56 -25.22
C ASP A 187 -8.03 3.43 -25.90
N GLN A 188 -6.95 3.69 -25.16
CA GLN A 188 -5.60 3.49 -25.65
C GLN A 188 -5.09 2.09 -25.33
N ARG A 189 -4.61 1.37 -26.36
CA ARG A 189 -4.09 0.00 -26.23
C ARG A 189 -2.75 -0.16 -26.90
N GLU A 190 -1.89 -0.94 -26.31
CA GLU A 190 -0.70 -1.43 -26.98
C GLU A 190 -1.05 -2.52 -28.00
N ARG A 191 -0.13 -2.80 -28.94
CA ARG A 191 -0.38 -3.80 -29.99
C ARG A 191 -0.60 -5.22 -29.46
N TRP A 192 -0.07 -5.53 -28.27
CA TRP A 192 -0.20 -6.85 -27.63
C TRP A 192 -1.39 -6.95 -26.67
N GLU A 193 -2.10 -5.86 -26.41
CA GLU A 193 -3.29 -5.87 -25.58
C GLU A 193 -4.53 -6.20 -26.43
N ALA A 194 -5.33 -7.13 -25.96
CA ALA A 194 -6.56 -7.52 -26.61
C ALA A 194 -7.60 -6.39 -26.54
N ARG A 195 -8.41 -6.29 -27.56
CA ARG A 195 -9.62 -5.46 -27.55
C ARG A 195 -10.78 -6.25 -26.97
N ASP A 196 -11.57 -5.62 -26.10
CA ASP A 196 -12.87 -6.16 -25.73
C ASP A 196 -13.80 -6.12 -26.96
N GLN A 197 -14.27 -7.30 -27.40
CA GLN A 197 -15.12 -7.41 -28.58
C GLN A 197 -16.60 -7.40 -28.23
N HIS A 198 -16.95 -7.59 -26.98
CA HIS A 198 -18.32 -7.63 -26.49
C HIS A 198 -18.50 -6.80 -25.21
N PRO A 199 -18.46 -5.47 -25.32
CA PRO A 199 -18.67 -4.58 -24.19
C PRO A 199 -20.16 -4.55 -23.78
N VAL A 200 -20.78 -5.71 -23.60
CA VAL A 200 -22.13 -5.82 -23.06
C VAL A 200 -22.03 -5.84 -21.55
N ASP A 201 -22.86 -5.05 -20.89
CA ASP A 201 -23.00 -5.07 -19.45
C ASP A 201 -23.31 -6.49 -18.93
N PRO A 202 -22.34 -7.20 -18.31
CA PRO A 202 -22.58 -8.57 -17.85
C PRO A 202 -23.54 -8.59 -16.65
N VAL A 203 -23.67 -7.50 -15.90
CA VAL A 203 -24.61 -7.37 -14.78
C VAL A 203 -26.04 -7.20 -15.28
N ALA A 204 -26.24 -6.56 -16.44
CA ALA A 204 -27.56 -6.45 -17.07
C ALA A 204 -28.13 -7.80 -17.52
N ARG A 205 -27.27 -8.78 -17.88
CA ARG A 205 -27.70 -10.14 -18.21
C ARG A 205 -28.36 -10.86 -17.04
N ASN A 206 -27.97 -10.59 -15.81
CA ASN A 206 -28.52 -11.23 -14.62
C ASN A 206 -29.80 -10.57 -14.11
N ARG A 207 -30.19 -9.39 -14.61
CA ARG A 207 -31.40 -8.68 -14.21
C ARG A 207 -32.64 -9.03 -15.01
N GLY A 208 -32.61 -10.05 -15.88
CA GLY A 208 -33.75 -10.47 -16.69
C GLY A 208 -34.14 -9.34 -17.65
N SER A 209 -33.46 -9.21 -18.76
CA SER A 209 -33.74 -8.21 -19.78
C SER A 209 -35.17 -8.29 -20.30
N ALA A 210 -35.91 -7.19 -20.19
CA ALA A 210 -37.00 -6.95 -21.12
C ALA A 210 -36.42 -6.90 -22.55
N PRO A 211 -37.13 -7.38 -23.58
CA PRO A 211 -36.64 -7.44 -24.93
C PRO A 211 -36.35 -6.00 -25.45
N ASP A 212 -35.23 -5.86 -26.12
CA ASP A 212 -34.76 -4.66 -26.81
C ASP A 212 -35.88 -4.05 -27.66
N PRO A 213 -36.31 -2.80 -27.44
CA PRO A 213 -37.11 -2.09 -28.42
C PRO A 213 -36.20 -1.72 -29.59
N GLY A 214 -36.36 -2.40 -30.74
CA GLY A 214 -35.60 -2.17 -31.94
C GLY A 214 -35.48 -0.66 -32.32
N PRO A 215 -34.61 -0.32 -33.28
CA PRO A 215 -34.21 1.04 -33.56
C PRO A 215 -35.37 1.94 -33.88
N GLN A 216 -35.65 2.94 -33.05
CA GLN A 216 -36.57 4.02 -33.35
C GLN A 216 -35.86 5.05 -34.21
N THR A 217 -36.37 5.23 -35.41
CA THR A 217 -36.01 6.35 -36.29
C THR A 217 -36.37 7.70 -35.67
N PRO A 218 -35.53 8.72 -35.81
CA PRO A 218 -35.83 10.03 -35.27
C PRO A 218 -36.77 10.78 -36.21
N ASP A 219 -37.97 11.07 -35.77
CA ASP A 219 -38.84 12.07 -36.42
C ASP A 219 -39.25 13.16 -35.43
N GLY A 220 -39.07 14.41 -35.88
CA GLY A 220 -39.85 15.53 -35.39
C GLY A 220 -39.26 16.48 -34.36
N LEU A 221 -38.50 17.45 -34.83
CA LEU A 221 -38.30 18.74 -34.18
C LEU A 221 -39.63 19.46 -33.99
N ASP A 222 -39.95 19.86 -32.74
CA ASP A 222 -40.85 21.00 -32.54
C ASP A 222 -40.28 21.96 -31.49
N HIS A 223 -40.04 23.18 -31.95
CA HIS A 223 -39.65 24.33 -31.14
C HIS A 223 -40.90 25.09 -30.72
N SER A 224 -41.17 25.21 -29.44
CA SER A 224 -41.71 26.43 -28.83
C SER A 224 -42.01 26.30 -27.32
N ARG A 225 -41.38 27.08 -26.50
CA ARG A 225 -41.89 28.14 -25.61
C ARG A 225 -40.94 28.46 -24.43
N ALA A 226 -40.50 29.64 -24.52
CA ALA A 226 -40.20 30.74 -23.59
C ALA A 226 -40.05 30.48 -22.09
N ALA A 227 -38.97 31.07 -21.57
CA ALA A 227 -38.64 31.37 -20.17
C ALA A 227 -39.64 32.38 -19.55
N PRO A 228 -39.62 32.60 -18.20
CA PRO A 228 -38.64 33.53 -17.66
C PRO A 228 -38.20 33.26 -16.17
N GLY A 229 -37.14 33.94 -15.74
CA GLY A 229 -36.90 34.21 -14.33
C GLY A 229 -35.44 34.24 -13.90
N ASN A 230 -34.80 35.42 -13.96
CA ASN A 230 -33.49 35.74 -13.43
C ASN A 230 -33.33 35.47 -11.94
N ALA A 231 -32.19 34.89 -11.57
CA ALA A 231 -31.47 35.25 -10.34
C ALA A 231 -29.98 35.09 -10.58
N THR A 232 -29.29 36.22 -10.58
CA THR A 232 -27.86 36.39 -10.74
C THR A 232 -27.11 35.86 -9.51
N LEU A 233 -26.26 34.84 -9.70
CA LEU A 233 -25.12 34.60 -8.83
C LEU A 233 -23.85 34.59 -9.71
N ARG A 234 -23.12 35.68 -9.63
CA ARG A 234 -21.79 35.82 -10.17
C ARG A 234 -20.80 35.12 -9.24
N GLY A 235 -20.22 34.03 -9.69
CA GLY A 235 -19.09 33.33 -9.11
C GLY A 235 -18.16 32.85 -10.25
N PRO A 236 -16.93 32.44 -10.00
CA PRO A 236 -15.76 32.55 -10.85
C PRO A 236 -15.68 31.56 -12.04
N ALA A 237 -16.63 31.59 -12.94
CA ALA A 237 -16.66 30.73 -14.14
C ALA A 237 -15.63 31.11 -15.24
N ALA A 238 -14.95 32.24 -15.11
CA ALA A 238 -13.99 32.69 -16.12
C ALA A 238 -12.60 32.05 -15.97
N ALA A 239 -12.17 31.73 -14.74
CA ALA A 239 -10.87 31.10 -14.49
C ALA A 239 -10.86 29.61 -14.89
N THR A 240 -12.00 28.93 -14.75
CA THR A 240 -12.12 27.49 -15.06
C THR A 240 -12.09 27.21 -16.56
N ARG A 241 -12.62 28.11 -17.42
CA ARG A 241 -12.51 27.95 -18.87
C ARG A 241 -11.11 28.19 -19.41
N ALA A 242 -10.33 29.07 -18.78
CA ALA A 242 -8.93 29.28 -19.14
C ALA A 242 -8.06 28.07 -18.73
N ALA A 243 -8.31 27.45 -17.58
CA ALA A 243 -7.61 26.24 -17.14
C ALA A 243 -7.91 25.03 -18.03
N ALA A 244 -9.16 24.84 -18.45
CA ALA A 244 -9.54 23.77 -19.37
C ALA A 244 -8.95 23.98 -20.78
N ALA A 245 -8.86 25.23 -21.26
CA ALA A 245 -8.22 25.55 -22.53
C ALA A 245 -6.69 25.36 -22.46
N THR A 246 -6.07 25.67 -21.32
CA THR A 246 -4.63 25.45 -21.10
C THR A 246 -4.31 23.94 -20.97
N LEU A 247 -5.19 23.14 -20.37
CA LEU A 247 -5.05 21.68 -20.36
C LEU A 247 -5.15 21.07 -21.78
N ARG A 248 -6.02 21.59 -22.64
CA ARG A 248 -6.11 21.17 -24.05
C ARG A 248 -4.89 21.58 -24.89
N LEU A 249 -4.17 22.62 -24.48
CA LEU A 249 -2.94 23.06 -25.17
C LEU A 249 -1.69 22.34 -24.64
N THR A 250 -1.69 21.83 -23.40
CA THR A 250 -0.59 21.03 -22.86
C THR A 250 -0.72 19.53 -23.15
N VAL A 251 -1.92 19.04 -23.49
CA VAL A 251 -2.11 17.75 -24.16
C VAL A 251 -2.07 18.01 -25.68
N SER A 252 -1.02 18.71 -26.14
CA SER A 252 -0.67 18.69 -27.54
C SER A 252 -0.28 17.27 -27.91
N PRO A 253 -0.89 16.66 -28.90
CA PRO A 253 -0.50 15.35 -29.34
C PRO A 253 0.90 15.45 -29.92
N THR A 254 1.90 15.15 -29.14
CA THR A 254 3.18 14.65 -29.67
C THR A 254 2.97 13.27 -30.29
N SER A 255 1.79 13.06 -30.87
CA SER A 255 1.42 11.89 -31.68
C SER A 255 2.08 11.87 -33.06
N ARG A 256 3.14 12.66 -33.23
CA ARG A 256 4.07 12.51 -34.37
C ARG A 256 5.46 12.07 -33.88
N VAL A 257 5.56 11.22 -32.91
CA VAL A 257 6.73 10.33 -32.82
C VAL A 257 6.50 9.26 -33.89
N ARG A 258 7.04 9.53 -35.07
CA ARG A 258 7.15 8.56 -36.15
C ARG A 258 7.70 7.26 -35.56
N ASP A 259 7.00 6.19 -35.89
CA ASP A 259 7.34 4.77 -35.76
C ASP A 259 8.81 4.50 -36.16
N ARG A 260 9.73 4.83 -35.30
CA ARG A 260 11.15 4.48 -35.44
C ARG A 260 11.52 3.61 -34.25
N ASN A 261 11.47 2.30 -34.51
CA ASN A 261 12.01 1.21 -33.71
C ASN A 261 11.43 1.06 -32.31
N ALA A 262 10.51 0.11 -32.16
CA ALA A 262 10.09 -0.47 -30.86
C ALA A 262 11.28 -0.99 -30.02
N SER A 263 12.46 -1.14 -30.62
CA SER A 263 13.71 -1.50 -29.96
C SER A 263 14.46 -0.34 -29.31
N ALA A 264 14.09 0.93 -29.58
CA ALA A 264 14.78 2.10 -29.02
C ALA A 264 14.43 2.38 -27.54
N TRP A 265 13.42 1.71 -27.00
CA TRP A 265 13.01 1.84 -25.59
C TRP A 265 13.56 0.73 -24.69
N LEU A 266 14.32 -0.21 -25.26
CA LEU A 266 15.10 -1.13 -24.44
C LEU A 266 16.18 -0.31 -23.71
N LEU A 267 16.00 -0.17 -22.40
CA LEU A 267 17.03 0.43 -21.54
C LEU A 267 18.36 -0.26 -21.84
N PRO A 268 19.47 0.51 -21.99
CA PRO A 268 20.78 -0.10 -22.16
C PRO A 268 20.99 -1.11 -21.03
N ARG A 269 21.26 -2.36 -21.37
CA ARG A 269 21.63 -3.38 -20.38
C ARG A 269 22.90 -2.90 -19.68
N GLY A 270 22.78 -2.37 -18.48
CA GLY A 270 23.92 -1.95 -17.67
C GLY A 270 23.73 -0.74 -16.75
N ASP A 271 22.88 0.25 -17.12
CA ASP A 271 22.87 1.55 -16.42
C ASP A 271 21.82 1.69 -15.29
N THR A 272 21.00 0.68 -15.05
CA THR A 272 19.87 0.77 -14.09
C THR A 272 20.03 -0.12 -12.88
N ARG A 273 21.10 -0.91 -12.81
CA ARG A 273 21.30 -1.88 -11.73
C ARG A 273 21.70 -1.19 -10.44
N PHE A 274 21.11 -1.65 -9.33
CA PHE A 274 21.62 -1.33 -8.00
C PHE A 274 23.10 -1.77 -7.92
N ASP A 275 23.99 -0.85 -7.54
CA ASP A 275 25.43 -1.14 -7.52
C ASP A 275 25.77 -2.04 -6.31
N GLN A 276 25.79 -3.33 -6.56
CA GLN A 276 26.16 -4.34 -5.57
C GLN A 276 27.62 -4.20 -5.09
N SER A 277 28.47 -3.44 -5.80
CA SER A 277 29.84 -3.18 -5.36
C SER A 277 29.87 -2.32 -4.10
N LEU A 278 28.92 -1.39 -3.95
CA LEU A 278 28.78 -0.57 -2.72
C LEU A 278 28.49 -1.45 -1.51
N VAL A 279 27.64 -2.47 -1.65
CA VAL A 279 27.33 -3.40 -0.55
C VAL A 279 28.55 -4.25 -0.19
N ARG A 280 29.28 -4.75 -1.19
CA ARG A 280 30.51 -5.54 -0.96
C ARG A 280 31.63 -4.70 -0.36
N GLY A 281 31.76 -3.45 -0.78
CA GLY A 281 32.79 -2.50 -0.34
C GLY A 281 32.47 -1.69 0.90
N MET A 282 31.27 -1.87 1.50
CA MET A 282 30.89 -1.05 2.66
C MET A 282 31.80 -1.30 3.86
N ARG A 283 32.01 -0.24 4.63
CA ARG A 283 32.74 -0.30 5.89
C ARG A 283 32.11 -1.32 6.83
N ARG A 284 32.93 -2.01 7.60
CA ARG A 284 32.50 -2.96 8.65
C ARG A 284 32.99 -2.51 10.01
N HIS A 285 32.13 -2.60 11.02
CA HIS A 285 32.47 -2.41 12.41
C HIS A 285 32.40 -3.77 13.12
N ASN A 286 33.25 -4.02 14.10
CA ASN A 286 33.10 -5.19 14.96
C ASN A 286 31.91 -4.97 15.92
N ASP A 287 31.31 -6.06 16.40
CA ASP A 287 30.19 -5.96 17.34
C ASP A 287 30.61 -5.30 18.67
N ASP A 288 31.87 -5.44 19.08
CA ASP A 288 32.44 -4.82 20.28
C ASP A 288 32.85 -3.34 20.09
N ASP A 289 32.90 -2.84 18.88
CA ASP A 289 33.25 -1.44 18.61
C ASP A 289 32.08 -0.54 19.08
N GLU A 290 32.40 0.51 19.87
CA GLU A 290 31.41 1.54 20.17
C GLU A 290 31.28 2.50 18.99
N VAL A 291 30.12 2.47 18.33
CA VAL A 291 29.82 3.40 17.23
C VAL A 291 29.09 4.65 17.74
N ASP A 292 29.14 5.76 16.97
CA ASP A 292 28.44 6.97 17.36
C ASP A 292 26.92 6.80 17.32
N LEU A 293 26.41 5.99 16.36
CA LEU A 293 24.99 5.79 16.16
C LEU A 293 24.66 4.36 15.69
N VAL A 294 23.73 3.70 16.39
CA VAL A 294 22.99 2.55 15.86
C VAL A 294 21.60 2.99 15.45
N VAL A 295 21.18 2.61 14.23
CA VAL A 295 19.84 2.82 13.71
C VAL A 295 19.14 1.47 13.57
N ILE A 296 17.92 1.33 14.10
CA ILE A 296 17.12 0.11 14.07
C ILE A 296 16.02 0.27 13.02
N GLY A 297 16.14 -0.43 11.89
CA GLY A 297 15.28 -0.33 10.72
C GLY A 297 15.84 0.62 9.65
N CYS A 298 15.79 0.18 8.39
CA CYS A 298 16.36 0.89 7.22
C CYS A 298 15.25 1.37 6.25
N GLY A 299 14.13 1.85 6.79
CA GLY A 299 13.00 2.41 6.03
C GLY A 299 13.15 3.90 5.74
N ALA A 300 12.02 4.60 5.57
CA ALA A 300 11.98 6.04 5.24
C ALA A 300 12.79 6.88 6.24
N GLY A 301 12.51 6.74 7.54
CA GLY A 301 13.20 7.50 8.58
C GLY A 301 14.61 7.01 8.85
N GLY A 302 14.78 5.69 9.06
CA GLY A 302 16.09 5.12 9.43
C GLY A 302 17.16 5.29 8.36
N ALA A 303 16.85 5.05 7.08
CA ALA A 303 17.79 5.27 6.00
C ALA A 303 18.14 6.76 5.82
N THR A 304 17.17 7.67 6.01
CA THR A 304 17.41 9.11 5.97
C THR A 304 18.37 9.52 7.10
N LEU A 305 18.13 9.06 8.35
CA LEU A 305 19.05 9.35 9.46
C LEU A 305 20.45 8.77 9.21
N THR A 306 20.52 7.51 8.78
CA THR A 306 21.80 6.85 8.47
C THR A 306 22.61 7.63 7.45
N GLN A 307 21.99 8.08 6.37
CA GLN A 307 22.64 8.88 5.33
C GLN A 307 23.12 10.24 5.90
N ARG A 308 22.26 10.96 6.60
CA ARG A 308 22.60 12.28 7.14
C ARG A 308 23.76 12.21 8.12
N MET A 309 23.74 11.25 9.04
CA MET A 309 24.80 11.12 10.05
C MET A 309 26.11 10.61 9.46
N ALA A 310 26.08 9.69 8.49
CA ALA A 310 27.26 9.27 7.75
C ALA A 310 27.92 10.45 7.00
N ARG A 311 27.13 11.29 6.33
CA ARG A 311 27.62 12.54 5.69
C ARG A 311 28.27 13.51 6.69
N HIS A 312 27.84 13.48 7.94
CA HIS A 312 28.48 14.27 9.02
C HIS A 312 29.71 13.59 9.64
N GLY A 313 30.15 12.44 9.11
CA GLY A 313 31.34 11.72 9.52
C GLY A 313 31.16 10.84 10.76
N TRP A 314 29.90 10.56 11.18
CA TRP A 314 29.65 9.65 12.28
C TRP A 314 29.88 8.19 11.85
N SER A 315 30.36 7.38 12.79
CA SER A 315 30.33 5.92 12.66
C SER A 315 28.90 5.42 12.87
N VAL A 316 28.28 4.91 11.81
CA VAL A 316 26.86 4.51 11.80
C VAL A 316 26.73 3.04 11.43
N VAL A 317 26.01 2.30 12.27
CA VAL A 317 25.56 0.93 11.98
C VAL A 317 24.03 0.93 11.92
N CYS A 318 23.46 0.56 10.78
CA CYS A 318 22.02 0.38 10.61
C CYS A 318 21.70 -1.12 10.59
N LEU A 319 20.80 -1.55 11.48
CA LEU A 319 20.33 -2.94 11.60
C LEU A 319 18.95 -3.07 11.00
N GLU A 320 18.80 -3.91 9.97
CA GLU A 320 17.53 -4.16 9.29
C GLU A 320 17.11 -5.62 9.48
N ALA A 321 15.85 -5.85 9.86
CA ALA A 321 15.31 -7.18 10.16
C ALA A 321 15.18 -8.09 8.92
N GLY A 322 15.03 -7.49 7.74
CA GLY A 322 14.90 -8.22 6.48
C GLY A 322 16.14 -8.15 5.61
N PRO A 323 16.05 -8.70 4.40
CA PRO A 323 17.20 -8.85 3.50
C PRO A 323 17.63 -7.52 2.86
N PHE A 324 18.81 -7.55 2.27
CA PHE A 324 19.27 -6.48 1.38
C PHE A 324 18.80 -6.80 -0.05
N TRP A 325 17.74 -6.11 -0.49
CA TRP A 325 17.11 -6.39 -1.78
C TRP A 325 18.04 -6.10 -2.98
N ASN A 326 17.97 -6.96 -3.96
CA ASN A 326 18.46 -6.71 -5.30
C ASN A 326 17.28 -6.52 -6.28
N PRO A 327 17.00 -5.30 -6.76
CA PRO A 327 15.86 -5.05 -7.66
C PRO A 327 15.84 -5.91 -8.94
N ASP A 328 17.01 -6.38 -9.41
CA ASP A 328 17.09 -7.18 -10.63
C ASP A 328 16.58 -8.62 -10.45
N THR A 329 16.78 -9.21 -9.26
CA THR A 329 16.46 -10.62 -8.97
C THR A 329 15.26 -10.79 -8.06
N ASP A 330 15.09 -9.87 -7.09
CA ASP A 330 14.14 -10.09 -6.00
C ASP A 330 12.79 -9.42 -6.27
N TRP A 331 12.72 -8.44 -7.17
CA TRP A 331 11.47 -7.79 -7.52
C TRP A 331 10.87 -8.37 -8.78
N VAL A 332 9.57 -8.60 -8.77
CA VAL A 332 8.82 -9.19 -9.88
C VAL A 332 7.63 -8.30 -10.26
N SER A 333 7.23 -8.34 -11.53
CA SER A 333 6.02 -7.68 -12.00
C SER A 333 4.82 -8.62 -11.83
N ASP A 334 4.55 -8.98 -10.56
CA ASP A 334 3.52 -9.93 -10.19
C ASP A 334 3.03 -9.64 -8.76
N GLU A 335 1.71 -9.68 -8.51
CA GLU A 335 1.14 -9.37 -7.20
C GLU A 335 1.47 -10.45 -6.17
N ALA A 336 1.13 -11.70 -6.46
CA ALA A 336 1.34 -12.81 -5.53
C ALA A 336 2.84 -13.09 -5.30
N GLY A 337 3.66 -12.98 -6.35
CA GLY A 337 5.10 -13.16 -6.26
C GLY A 337 5.85 -12.07 -5.48
N SER A 338 5.20 -10.96 -5.16
CA SER A 338 5.80 -9.84 -4.40
C SER A 338 5.51 -9.85 -2.90
N HIS A 339 4.81 -10.84 -2.41
CA HIS A 339 4.39 -10.93 -1.02
C HIS A 339 5.58 -10.93 -0.02
N HIS A 340 6.74 -11.44 -0.41
CA HIS A 340 7.97 -11.44 0.40
C HIS A 340 8.52 -10.05 0.76
N LEU A 341 8.04 -8.99 0.09
CA LEU A 341 8.42 -7.61 0.42
C LEU A 341 7.81 -7.12 1.73
N TYR A 342 6.74 -7.76 2.19
CA TYR A 342 5.99 -7.35 3.36
C TYR A 342 6.46 -8.07 4.63
N TRP A 343 6.08 -7.53 5.78
CA TRP A 343 6.28 -8.14 7.07
C TRP A 343 5.35 -9.34 7.23
N THR A 344 5.91 -10.54 7.36
CA THR A 344 5.17 -11.80 7.43
C THR A 344 5.21 -12.47 8.81
N ASP A 345 5.97 -11.92 9.79
CA ASP A 345 5.91 -12.41 11.16
C ASP A 345 4.55 -12.03 11.80
N PRO A 346 3.97 -12.87 12.67
CA PRO A 346 2.60 -12.70 13.13
C PRO A 346 2.39 -11.41 13.93
N ARG A 347 1.23 -10.80 13.72
CA ARG A 347 0.65 -9.69 14.49
C ARG A 347 -0.80 -10.03 14.81
N VAL A 348 -1.27 -9.69 15.99
CA VAL A 348 -2.68 -9.90 16.38
C VAL A 348 -3.42 -8.58 16.28
N ILE A 349 -4.58 -8.57 15.65
CA ILE A 349 -5.42 -7.38 15.53
C ILE A 349 -6.78 -7.59 16.20
N SER A 350 -7.28 -6.54 16.87
CA SER A 350 -8.57 -6.56 17.59
C SER A 350 -9.18 -5.15 17.64
N GLY A 351 -10.23 -5.00 18.43
CA GLY A 351 -10.94 -3.75 18.65
C GLY A 351 -12.34 -3.77 18.04
N THR A 352 -13.03 -2.63 18.10
CA THR A 352 -14.39 -2.50 17.53
C THR A 352 -14.38 -2.39 16.01
N ASP A 353 -13.29 -1.90 15.44
CA ASP A 353 -13.07 -1.76 13.99
C ASP A 353 -11.68 -2.30 13.62
N PRO A 354 -11.42 -3.61 13.78
CA PRO A 354 -10.10 -4.18 13.60
C PRO A 354 -9.58 -3.96 12.18
N VAL A 355 -8.31 -3.52 12.06
CA VAL A 355 -7.72 -3.11 10.78
C VAL A 355 -6.99 -4.28 10.12
N PRO A 356 -7.50 -4.84 9.02
CA PRO A 356 -6.75 -5.81 8.24
C PRO A 356 -5.53 -5.13 7.61
N LEU A 357 -4.32 -5.63 7.90
CA LEU A 357 -3.09 -5.00 7.43
C LEU A 357 -2.88 -5.21 5.92
N GLY A 358 -3.01 -6.43 5.41
CA GLY A 358 -2.99 -6.75 3.99
C GLY A 358 -1.86 -6.05 3.22
N ALA A 359 -2.19 -5.47 2.06
CA ALA A 359 -1.27 -4.71 1.22
C ALA A 359 -0.75 -3.40 1.86
N ASN A 360 -1.32 -2.98 3.01
CA ASN A 360 -0.86 -1.83 3.78
C ASN A 360 0.07 -2.22 4.93
N ASN A 361 0.45 -3.49 5.01
CA ASN A 361 1.42 -3.95 5.98
C ASN A 361 2.80 -3.31 5.74
N SER A 362 3.65 -3.26 6.77
CA SER A 362 5.00 -2.71 6.65
C SER A 362 5.88 -3.56 5.73
N GLY A 363 6.84 -2.91 5.07
CA GLY A 363 7.90 -3.60 4.35
C GLY A 363 8.92 -4.20 5.32
N ARG A 364 9.57 -5.26 4.88
CA ARG A 364 10.68 -5.90 5.58
C ARG A 364 11.87 -6.01 4.64
N GLY A 365 12.98 -5.40 4.99
CA GLY A 365 14.21 -5.35 4.20
C GLY A 365 14.72 -3.94 3.99
N VAL A 366 15.94 -3.83 3.50
CA VAL A 366 16.61 -2.54 3.27
C VAL A 366 15.78 -1.69 2.30
N GLY A 367 15.41 -0.50 2.76
CA GLY A 367 14.45 0.38 2.08
C GLY A 367 13.08 0.42 2.74
N GLY A 368 12.73 -0.57 3.59
CA GLY A 368 11.46 -0.65 4.30
C GLY A 368 10.25 -0.48 3.39
N SER A 369 9.17 0.13 3.88
CA SER A 369 7.94 0.34 3.10
C SER A 369 8.12 1.24 1.87
N THR A 370 9.23 1.98 1.72
CA THR A 370 9.49 2.76 0.51
C THR A 370 9.75 1.87 -0.72
N THR A 371 10.06 0.60 -0.54
CA THR A 371 10.24 -0.36 -1.65
C THR A 371 8.93 -0.71 -2.32
N HIS A 372 7.82 -0.73 -1.56
CA HIS A 372 6.49 -1.11 -2.04
C HIS A 372 5.42 0.00 -1.89
N PHE A 373 5.77 1.25 -1.55
CA PHE A 373 4.81 2.37 -1.59
C PHE A 373 4.51 2.82 -3.03
N ALA A 374 3.41 3.54 -3.21
CA ALA A 374 3.01 4.03 -4.53
C ALA A 374 3.89 5.18 -5.08
N GLY A 375 4.72 5.78 -4.23
CA GLY A 375 5.54 6.93 -4.58
C GLY A 375 4.83 8.29 -4.44
N TYR A 376 3.60 8.31 -3.92
CA TYR A 376 2.87 9.56 -3.68
C TYR A 376 3.45 10.30 -2.48
N THR A 377 3.80 11.58 -2.64
CA THR A 377 4.61 12.34 -1.69
C THR A 377 4.12 13.79 -1.53
N PRO A 378 2.86 14.01 -1.12
CA PRO A 378 2.38 15.35 -0.78
C PRO A 378 3.00 15.82 0.55
N ARG A 379 3.07 17.14 0.75
CA ARG A 379 3.39 17.72 2.05
C ARG A 379 2.16 17.70 2.94
N PHE A 380 2.35 17.66 4.26
CA PHE A 380 1.29 18.01 5.19
C PHE A 380 0.98 19.50 5.08
N HIS A 381 -0.26 19.88 5.37
CA HIS A 381 -0.67 21.27 5.37
C HIS A 381 -0.23 22.00 6.67
N PRO A 382 -0.07 23.31 6.65
CA PRO A 382 0.21 24.08 7.86
C PRO A 382 -0.79 23.86 9.00
N SER A 383 -2.07 23.61 8.69
CA SER A 383 -3.15 23.30 9.62
C SER A 383 -2.96 22.00 10.41
N ASP A 384 -2.26 21.01 9.83
CA ASP A 384 -2.01 19.70 10.47
C ASP A 384 -1.15 19.82 11.74
N PHE A 385 -0.39 20.90 11.86
CA PHE A 385 0.52 21.14 13.00
C PHE A 385 -0.18 21.74 14.22
N SER A 386 -1.44 22.13 14.10
CA SER A 386 -2.20 22.81 15.17
C SER A 386 -3.67 22.40 15.19
N THR A 387 -3.95 21.12 15.07
CA THR A 387 -5.32 20.61 14.95
C THR A 387 -6.14 20.78 16.22
N LEU A 388 -5.52 20.66 17.39
CA LEU A 388 -6.21 20.89 18.67
C LEU A 388 -6.59 22.36 18.84
N THR A 389 -5.66 23.28 18.58
CA THR A 389 -5.92 24.72 18.66
C THR A 389 -6.87 25.21 17.57
N GLY A 390 -6.73 24.72 16.33
CA GLY A 390 -7.54 25.17 15.20
C GLY A 390 -8.94 24.55 15.13
N ASP A 391 -9.03 23.25 15.33
CA ASP A 391 -10.26 22.47 15.11
C ASP A 391 -10.90 21.95 16.40
N GLY A 392 -10.21 22.02 17.53
CA GLY A 392 -10.65 21.49 18.82
C GLY A 392 -10.52 19.96 18.95
N VAL A 393 -9.81 19.31 18.02
CA VAL A 393 -9.58 17.85 17.99
C VAL A 393 -8.14 17.51 17.68
N GLY A 394 -7.74 16.25 17.91
CA GLY A 394 -6.38 15.82 17.61
C GLY A 394 -5.35 16.27 18.64
N ALA A 395 -4.22 16.76 18.17
CA ALA A 395 -3.12 17.27 19.01
C ALA A 395 -2.30 18.31 18.25
N ASP A 396 -1.80 19.34 18.97
CA ASP A 396 -0.85 20.25 18.38
C ASP A 396 0.55 19.64 18.37
N TRP A 397 1.27 19.84 17.29
CA TRP A 397 2.66 19.45 17.18
C TRP A 397 3.56 20.42 17.94
N PRO A 398 4.68 19.97 18.56
CA PRO A 398 5.66 20.88 19.14
C PRO A 398 6.55 21.54 18.06
N LEU A 399 6.07 21.59 16.83
CA LEU A 399 6.68 22.13 15.62
C LEU A 399 5.64 22.87 14.80
N ARG A 400 6.09 23.77 13.95
CA ARG A 400 5.27 24.42 12.92
C ARG A 400 5.69 23.92 11.53
N TYR A 401 4.81 24.04 10.57
CA TYR A 401 5.12 23.73 9.16
C TYR A 401 6.41 24.43 8.68
N ALA A 402 6.61 25.69 9.04
CA ALA A 402 7.79 26.47 8.66
C ALA A 402 9.11 25.85 9.13
N ASP A 403 9.10 25.07 10.23
CA ASP A 403 10.29 24.38 10.75
C ASP A 403 10.70 23.19 9.87
N LEU A 404 9.79 22.69 9.01
CA LEU A 404 10.01 21.56 8.12
C LEU A 404 10.14 21.95 6.64
N ARG A 405 9.74 23.18 6.26
CA ARG A 405 9.68 23.57 4.84
C ARG A 405 10.98 23.32 4.07
N ALA A 406 12.11 23.73 4.64
CA ALA A 406 13.42 23.52 4.00
C ALA A 406 13.80 22.03 3.90
N SER A 407 13.34 21.21 4.83
CA SER A 407 13.53 19.75 4.79
C SER A 407 12.64 19.11 3.74
N TYR A 408 11.38 19.55 3.60
CA TYR A 408 10.50 19.11 2.50
C TYR A 408 11.14 19.38 1.14
N GLU A 409 11.55 20.62 0.88
CA GLU A 409 12.19 21.04 -0.37
C GLU A 409 13.43 20.19 -0.70
N ARG A 410 14.26 19.88 0.29
CA ARG A 410 15.45 19.06 0.13
C ARG A 410 15.14 17.62 -0.20
N ILE A 411 14.19 16.99 0.52
CA ILE A 411 13.80 15.61 0.27
C ILE A 411 13.09 15.47 -1.07
N GLU A 412 12.25 16.41 -1.48
CA GLU A 412 11.62 16.41 -2.80
C GLU A 412 12.63 16.41 -3.94
N GLN A 413 13.73 17.14 -3.79
CA GLN A 413 14.83 17.13 -4.78
C GLN A 413 15.57 15.78 -4.79
N GLU A 414 15.82 15.17 -3.63
CA GLU A 414 16.51 13.88 -3.52
C GLU A 414 15.66 12.71 -4.04
N LEU A 415 14.33 12.80 -3.88
CA LEU A 415 13.38 11.81 -4.39
C LEU A 415 12.93 12.05 -5.83
N PRO A 416 13.47 12.99 -6.57
CA PRO A 416 13.03 13.72 -7.77
C PRO A 416 11.50 13.70 -7.94
N VAL A 417 10.79 14.38 -7.03
CA VAL A 417 9.34 14.44 -7.06
C VAL A 417 8.85 15.15 -8.30
N ALA A 418 7.96 14.48 -9.04
CA ALA A 418 7.35 14.99 -10.26
C ALA A 418 5.87 15.35 -10.02
N GLY A 419 5.46 16.53 -10.46
CA GLY A 419 4.08 16.99 -10.27
C GLY A 419 3.80 18.33 -10.93
N GLN A 420 2.52 18.69 -11.04
CA GLN A 420 2.08 20.03 -11.40
C GLN A 420 2.29 21.00 -10.25
N TYR A 421 2.19 22.32 -10.52
CA TYR A 421 2.09 23.31 -9.45
C TYR A 421 0.97 22.94 -8.46
N TRP A 422 1.30 22.88 -7.19
CA TRP A 422 0.41 22.44 -6.12
C TRP A 422 -0.23 23.64 -5.45
N PRO A 423 -1.55 23.83 -5.55
CA PRO A 423 -2.20 25.06 -5.08
C PRO A 423 -2.64 25.00 -3.61
N TRP A 424 -2.63 23.82 -2.99
CA TRP A 424 -3.14 23.60 -1.63
C TRP A 424 -2.03 23.68 -0.57
N GLY A 425 -2.42 23.90 0.67
CA GLY A 425 -1.53 23.95 1.82
C GLY A 425 -0.48 25.07 1.73
N ASP A 426 0.73 24.76 1.34
CA ASP A 426 1.81 25.68 0.99
C ASP A 426 2.03 25.67 -0.52
N PRO A 427 1.46 26.60 -1.29
CA PRO A 427 1.51 26.56 -2.76
C PRO A 427 2.93 26.62 -3.31
N HIS A 428 3.31 25.62 -4.11
CA HIS A 428 4.67 25.48 -4.64
C HIS A 428 4.73 24.64 -5.94
N PRO A 429 5.78 24.81 -6.78
CA PRO A 429 6.10 23.89 -7.85
C PRO A 429 6.90 22.70 -7.34
N TYR A 430 6.77 21.53 -7.98
CA TYR A 430 7.65 20.39 -7.74
C TYR A 430 8.91 20.42 -8.59
N PRO A 431 10.00 19.72 -8.19
CA PRO A 431 11.29 19.72 -8.90
C PRO A 431 11.22 19.22 -10.35
N HIS A 432 10.30 18.30 -10.64
CA HIS A 432 10.19 17.69 -11.95
C HIS A 432 8.78 17.84 -12.55
N ALA A 433 8.72 17.89 -13.89
CA ALA A 433 7.47 17.98 -14.63
C ALA A 433 6.57 16.76 -14.35
N PRO A 434 5.22 16.93 -14.39
CA PRO A 434 4.28 15.85 -14.13
C PRO A 434 4.38 14.75 -15.19
N HIS A 435 4.00 13.52 -14.80
CA HIS A 435 3.85 12.41 -15.73
C HIS A 435 2.65 12.60 -16.68
N PRO A 436 2.65 11.94 -17.84
CA PRO A 436 1.44 11.84 -18.66
C PRO A 436 0.36 11.08 -17.88
N VAL A 437 -0.89 11.43 -18.15
CA VAL A 437 -2.07 10.88 -17.47
C VAL A 437 -2.51 9.59 -18.17
N GLY A 438 -2.82 8.56 -17.41
CA GLY A 438 -3.44 7.34 -17.86
C GLY A 438 -4.96 7.40 -17.83
N GLY A 439 -5.63 6.30 -18.25
CA GLY A 439 -7.09 6.28 -18.35
C GLY A 439 -7.81 6.55 -17.04
N ASN A 440 -7.26 6.05 -15.93
CA ASN A 440 -7.84 6.30 -14.61
C ASN A 440 -7.77 7.79 -14.21
N GLY A 441 -6.64 8.44 -14.51
CA GLY A 441 -6.47 9.86 -14.27
C GLY A 441 -7.35 10.72 -15.19
N GLU A 442 -7.53 10.34 -16.46
CA GLU A 442 -8.45 11.04 -17.38
C GLU A 442 -9.89 10.99 -16.88
N VAL A 443 -10.35 9.86 -16.36
CA VAL A 443 -11.67 9.71 -15.76
C VAL A 443 -11.81 10.63 -14.53
N PHE A 444 -10.82 10.65 -13.64
CA PHE A 444 -10.88 11.53 -12.48
C PHE A 444 -10.93 13.00 -12.89
N LEU A 445 -10.05 13.45 -13.80
CA LEU A 445 -10.03 14.84 -14.27
C LEU A 445 -11.37 15.24 -14.91
N ARG A 446 -11.98 14.35 -15.70
CA ARG A 446 -13.27 14.56 -16.34
C ARG A 446 -14.39 14.76 -15.32
N GLY A 447 -14.50 13.86 -14.34
CA GLY A 447 -15.52 13.94 -13.29
C GLY A 447 -15.33 15.12 -12.35
N ALA A 448 -14.10 15.37 -11.91
CA ALA A 448 -13.76 16.52 -11.06
C ALA A 448 -14.09 17.85 -11.76
N ALA A 449 -13.71 17.99 -13.04
CA ALA A 449 -14.02 19.19 -13.82
C ALA A 449 -15.54 19.41 -13.97
N ALA A 450 -16.34 18.35 -14.16
CA ALA A 450 -17.79 18.44 -14.25
C ALA A 450 -18.45 18.95 -12.97
N LEU A 451 -17.82 18.71 -11.82
CA LEU A 451 -18.29 19.13 -10.49
C LEU A 451 -17.60 20.41 -9.99
N GLY A 452 -16.66 20.98 -10.74
CA GLY A 452 -15.89 22.15 -10.32
C GLY A 452 -14.86 21.87 -9.22
N ILE A 453 -14.46 20.61 -9.06
CA ILE A 453 -13.45 20.16 -8.10
C ILE A 453 -12.05 20.34 -8.70
N GLY A 454 -11.13 20.94 -7.93
CA GLY A 454 -9.74 21.08 -8.30
C GLY A 454 -9.03 19.72 -8.32
N ALA A 455 -8.29 19.42 -9.37
CA ALA A 455 -7.48 18.20 -9.46
C ALA A 455 -6.16 18.46 -10.18
N ARG A 456 -5.07 17.78 -9.79
CA ARG A 456 -3.72 17.97 -10.32
C ARG A 456 -3.01 16.65 -10.51
N VAL A 457 -2.05 16.62 -11.43
CA VAL A 457 -1.18 15.46 -11.68
C VAL A 457 -0.03 15.44 -10.68
N GLY A 458 0.20 14.33 -10.04
CA GLY A 458 1.21 14.14 -9.00
C GLY A 458 0.71 14.53 -7.61
N PRO A 459 1.60 14.76 -6.62
CA PRO A 459 3.06 14.63 -6.65
C PRO A 459 3.54 13.19 -6.46
N VAL A 460 4.45 12.76 -7.29
CA VAL A 460 4.99 11.39 -7.18
C VAL A 460 6.52 11.38 -7.20
N ALA A 461 7.12 10.64 -6.30
CA ALA A 461 8.57 10.41 -6.23
C ALA A 461 9.04 9.40 -7.29
N ILE A 462 8.73 9.69 -8.55
CA ILE A 462 9.01 8.84 -9.71
C ILE A 462 9.66 9.72 -10.79
N THR A 463 10.79 9.30 -11.33
CA THR A 463 11.51 10.07 -12.34
C THR A 463 10.70 10.19 -13.64
N ASN A 464 10.44 11.43 -14.04
CA ASN A 464 9.94 11.79 -15.37
C ASN A 464 11.06 12.44 -16.19
N GLY A 465 11.89 11.61 -16.80
CA GLY A 465 13.15 11.98 -17.40
C GLY A 465 14.32 11.29 -16.69
N ARG A 466 15.53 11.48 -17.21
CA ARG A 466 16.75 10.93 -16.59
C ARG A 466 17.15 11.76 -15.36
N PHE A 467 17.44 11.10 -14.25
CA PHE A 467 17.93 11.70 -13.03
C PHE A 467 19.17 10.95 -12.53
N GLY A 468 20.35 11.51 -12.74
CA GLY A 468 21.60 10.80 -12.51
C GLY A 468 21.68 9.54 -13.41
N ASN A 469 21.87 8.37 -12.77
CA ASN A 469 21.83 7.07 -13.43
C ASN A 469 20.45 6.41 -13.45
N ARG A 470 19.42 7.06 -12.87
CA ARG A 470 18.04 6.56 -12.84
C ARG A 470 17.33 6.91 -14.14
N PRO A 471 16.66 5.96 -14.80
CA PRO A 471 15.90 6.20 -16.01
C PRO A 471 14.54 6.82 -15.72
N HIS A 472 13.83 7.23 -16.75
CA HIS A 472 12.41 7.62 -16.62
C HIS A 472 11.50 6.40 -16.40
N CYS A 473 10.29 6.64 -15.88
CA CYS A 473 9.28 5.62 -15.70
C CYS A 473 8.83 5.03 -17.04
N VAL A 474 8.63 3.72 -17.09
CA VAL A 474 8.08 3.00 -18.26
C VAL A 474 6.59 2.63 -18.07
N TYR A 475 5.94 3.18 -17.06
CA TYR A 475 4.48 3.12 -16.82
C TYR A 475 3.90 1.71 -16.67
N ARG A 476 4.67 0.75 -16.18
CA ARG A 476 4.25 -0.66 -16.08
C ARG A 476 3.17 -0.98 -15.02
N GLY A 477 2.82 -0.02 -14.12
CA GLY A 477 1.76 -0.16 -13.11
C GLY A 477 2.13 -0.90 -11.81
N PHE A 478 3.23 -1.64 -11.76
CA PHE A 478 3.66 -2.47 -10.60
C PHE A 478 4.50 -1.68 -9.57
N CYS A 479 4.08 -0.48 -9.19
CA CYS A 479 4.83 0.34 -8.24
C CYS A 479 4.84 -0.25 -6.82
N LEU A 480 3.77 -0.93 -6.42
CA LEU A 480 3.63 -1.56 -5.09
C LEU A 480 4.42 -2.87 -4.98
N GLN A 481 4.89 -3.44 -6.08
CA GLN A 481 5.66 -4.69 -6.14
C GLN A 481 7.18 -4.45 -6.30
N GLY A 482 7.66 -3.28 -5.87
CA GLY A 482 9.02 -2.82 -6.13
C GLY A 482 9.18 -2.23 -7.53
N CYS A 483 10.13 -1.32 -7.73
CA CYS A 483 10.35 -0.70 -9.02
C CYS A 483 11.56 -1.32 -9.74
N LYS A 484 11.29 -2.28 -10.61
CA LYS A 484 12.29 -2.99 -11.43
C LYS A 484 13.17 -2.04 -12.28
N VAL A 485 12.59 -0.88 -12.64
CA VAL A 485 13.25 0.17 -13.45
C VAL A 485 14.10 1.11 -12.58
N ASN A 486 13.89 1.15 -11.26
CA ASN A 486 14.47 2.14 -10.34
C ASN A 486 14.04 3.60 -10.63
N ALA A 487 12.97 3.79 -11.39
CA ALA A 487 12.37 5.11 -11.62
C ALA A 487 11.64 5.62 -10.37
N LYS A 488 10.85 4.76 -9.68
CA LYS A 488 10.24 5.11 -8.40
C LYS A 488 11.31 5.17 -7.31
N ALA A 489 11.42 6.28 -6.61
CA ALA A 489 12.32 6.44 -5.49
C ALA A 489 11.93 5.49 -4.34
N SER A 490 12.92 4.80 -3.81
CA SER A 490 12.90 4.15 -2.51
C SER A 490 14.19 4.51 -1.79
N THR A 491 14.22 4.46 -0.48
CA THR A 491 15.46 4.73 0.25
C THR A 491 16.58 3.75 -0.11
N LEU A 492 16.23 2.52 -0.55
CA LEU A 492 17.18 1.55 -1.07
C LEU A 492 18.04 2.10 -2.22
N ILE A 493 17.44 2.86 -3.14
CA ILE A 493 18.12 3.34 -4.35
C ILE A 493 18.50 4.83 -4.28
N THR A 494 18.10 5.54 -3.22
CA THR A 494 18.38 6.96 -3.04
C THR A 494 19.32 7.21 -1.85
N HIS A 495 18.91 6.96 -0.65
CA HIS A 495 19.64 7.28 0.58
C HIS A 495 20.69 6.22 0.94
N VAL A 496 20.39 4.94 0.74
CA VAL A 496 21.28 3.83 1.09
C VAL A 496 22.61 3.89 0.32
N PRO A 497 22.65 4.03 -1.02
CA PRO A 497 23.91 4.13 -1.75
C PRO A 497 24.81 5.27 -1.26
N ASP A 498 24.20 6.41 -0.97
CA ASP A 498 24.92 7.58 -0.49
C ASP A 498 25.42 7.38 0.95
N ALA A 499 24.65 6.74 1.83
CA ALA A 499 25.06 6.37 3.18
C ALA A 499 26.31 5.45 3.16
N LEU A 500 26.28 4.42 2.30
CA LEU A 500 27.40 3.49 2.12
C LEU A 500 28.65 4.20 1.59
N ALA A 501 28.50 5.10 0.62
CA ALA A 501 29.61 5.90 0.07
C ALA A 501 30.25 6.82 1.14
N HIS A 502 29.51 7.21 2.18
CA HIS A 502 29.99 8.00 3.31
C HIS A 502 30.37 7.15 4.54
N GLY A 503 30.49 5.84 4.39
CA GLY A 503 31.08 4.95 5.40
C GLY A 503 30.11 4.39 6.43
N ALA A 504 28.78 4.47 6.20
CA ALA A 504 27.82 3.73 7.02
C ALA A 504 27.92 2.23 6.77
N GLU A 505 27.63 1.42 7.78
CA GLU A 505 27.40 -0.01 7.64
C GLU A 505 25.90 -0.31 7.75
N ILE A 506 25.36 -1.12 6.81
CA ILE A 506 23.99 -1.63 6.88
C ILE A 506 24.07 -3.15 6.99
N ARG A 507 23.56 -3.68 8.11
CA ARG A 507 23.47 -5.11 8.37
C ARG A 507 22.03 -5.57 8.14
N ALA A 508 21.82 -6.30 7.08
CA ALA A 508 20.56 -6.98 6.78
C ALA A 508 20.42 -8.28 7.59
N ASP A 509 19.20 -8.81 7.64
CA ASP A 509 18.82 -10.02 8.37
C ASP A 509 19.22 -9.98 9.86
N CYS A 510 19.08 -8.80 10.48
CA CYS A 510 19.43 -8.51 11.86
C CYS A 510 18.17 -8.07 12.64
N MET A 511 17.51 -9.00 13.32
CA MET A 511 16.34 -8.69 14.15
C MET A 511 16.79 -8.16 15.52
N VAL A 512 16.53 -6.88 15.79
CA VAL A 512 16.80 -6.27 17.08
C VAL A 512 15.78 -6.78 18.12
N THR A 513 16.28 -7.30 19.24
CA THR A 513 15.48 -7.94 20.29
C THR A 513 15.35 -7.10 21.55
N GLY A 514 16.22 -6.10 21.75
CA GLY A 514 16.17 -5.23 22.92
C GLY A 514 17.17 -4.10 22.87
N ILE A 515 16.90 -3.05 23.64
CA ILE A 515 17.75 -1.88 23.85
C ILE A 515 18.28 -1.94 25.27
N GLU A 516 19.60 -1.85 25.42
CA GLU A 516 20.27 -1.89 26.73
C GLU A 516 20.55 -0.48 27.23
N LEU A 517 20.40 -0.33 28.56
CA LEU A 517 20.70 0.93 29.26
C LEU A 517 21.94 0.77 30.15
N ASP A 518 22.48 1.91 30.54
CA ASP A 518 23.51 1.98 31.59
C ASP A 518 22.96 1.45 32.94
N ALA A 519 23.84 1.16 33.88
CA ALA A 519 23.48 0.61 35.20
C ALA A 519 22.51 1.52 36.00
N GLN A 520 22.42 2.81 35.64
CA GLN A 520 21.52 3.78 36.25
C GLN A 520 20.18 3.90 35.49
N GLY A 521 20.06 3.23 34.34
CA GLY A 521 18.85 3.27 33.51
C GLY A 521 18.62 4.63 32.83
N ARG A 522 19.68 5.41 32.57
CA ARG A 522 19.57 6.78 32.06
C ARG A 522 20.01 6.96 30.61
N LEU A 523 20.95 6.15 30.15
CA LEU A 523 21.49 6.24 28.79
C LEU A 523 21.45 4.88 28.12
N ALA A 524 21.05 4.87 26.84
CA ALA A 524 21.19 3.69 25.99
C ALA A 524 22.67 3.43 25.71
N THR A 525 23.10 2.18 25.85
CA THR A 525 24.50 1.73 25.66
C THR A 525 24.69 0.92 24.38
N GLY A 526 23.61 0.47 23.78
CA GLY A 526 23.61 -0.35 22.58
C GLY A 526 22.34 -1.19 22.44
N VAL A 527 22.38 -2.13 21.51
CA VAL A 527 21.24 -2.99 21.18
C VAL A 527 21.63 -4.45 21.06
N ARG A 528 20.77 -5.35 21.56
CA ARG A 528 20.83 -6.78 21.29
C ARG A 528 20.12 -7.09 19.99
N TYR A 529 20.67 -7.96 19.18
CA TYR A 529 20.06 -8.39 17.94
C TYR A 529 20.40 -9.85 17.62
N LEU A 530 19.53 -10.50 16.87
CA LEU A 530 19.73 -11.84 16.34
C LEU A 530 20.21 -11.77 14.90
N ARG A 531 21.28 -12.49 14.59
CA ARG A 531 21.76 -12.71 13.24
C ARG A 531 22.20 -14.14 13.06
N GLU A 532 21.72 -14.82 12.02
CA GLU A 532 22.03 -16.24 11.78
C GLU A 532 21.76 -17.14 13.00
N GLY A 533 20.66 -16.87 13.72
CA GLY A 533 20.26 -17.58 14.94
C GLY A 533 21.13 -17.32 16.18
N ARG A 534 22.08 -16.39 16.13
CA ARG A 534 22.96 -16.03 17.25
C ARG A 534 22.64 -14.64 17.76
N GLU A 535 22.56 -14.52 19.09
CA GLU A 535 22.46 -13.21 19.73
C GLU A 535 23.81 -12.49 19.68
N ARG A 536 23.75 -11.19 19.37
CA ARG A 536 24.88 -10.26 19.30
C ARG A 536 24.51 -8.96 19.98
N PHE A 537 25.52 -8.16 20.31
CA PHE A 537 25.34 -6.86 20.91
C PHE A 537 26.19 -5.82 20.17
N GLN A 538 25.56 -4.72 19.70
CA GLN A 538 26.27 -3.58 19.11
C GLN A 538 26.26 -2.41 20.10
N ARG A 539 27.45 -1.99 20.53
CA ARG A 539 27.63 -0.80 21.36
C ARG A 539 27.40 0.47 20.59
N ALA A 540 26.75 1.47 21.23
CA ALA A 540 26.50 2.75 20.59
C ALA A 540 26.39 3.88 21.62
N ARG A 541 26.83 5.08 21.23
CA ARG A 541 26.64 6.32 22.00
C ARG A 541 25.24 6.87 21.86
N THR A 542 24.60 6.63 20.73
CA THR A 542 23.23 7.04 20.42
C THR A 542 22.53 5.86 19.77
N VAL A 543 21.26 5.67 20.11
CA VAL A 543 20.39 4.67 19.48
C VAL A 543 19.19 5.38 18.86
N ALA A 544 18.82 5.01 17.63
CA ALA A 544 17.62 5.49 16.95
C ALA A 544 16.74 4.32 16.52
N VAL A 545 15.46 4.35 16.89
CA VAL A 545 14.47 3.35 16.52
C VAL A 545 13.66 3.88 15.33
N ALA A 546 13.58 3.09 14.27
CA ALA A 546 12.86 3.38 13.04
C ALA A 546 12.12 2.14 12.51
N GLY A 547 11.44 1.41 13.42
CA GLY A 547 10.84 0.09 13.18
C GLY A 547 9.40 0.12 12.67
N TYR A 548 8.80 1.27 12.39
CA TYR A 548 7.39 1.42 12.02
C TYR A 548 6.44 1.45 13.22
N SER A 549 5.24 2.00 13.04
CA SER A 549 4.25 2.29 14.10
C SER A 549 3.72 1.08 14.88
N ILE A 550 4.04 -0.14 14.45
CA ILE A 550 3.76 -1.36 15.23
C ILE A 550 5.03 -1.88 15.89
N GLU A 551 6.13 -2.04 15.16
CA GLU A 551 7.33 -2.67 15.68
C GLU A 551 8.16 -1.74 16.58
N THR A 552 8.08 -0.41 16.38
CA THR A 552 8.75 0.54 17.29
C THR A 552 8.18 0.49 18.70
N PRO A 553 6.87 0.67 18.96
CA PRO A 553 6.33 0.48 20.29
C PRO A 553 6.49 -0.96 20.80
N ARG A 554 6.35 -1.97 19.95
CA ARG A 554 6.62 -3.36 20.33
C ARG A 554 8.04 -3.55 20.89
N LEU A 555 9.06 -3.01 20.21
CA LEU A 555 10.45 -3.09 20.66
C LEU A 555 10.66 -2.36 21.98
N LEU A 556 10.09 -1.17 22.14
CA LEU A 556 10.20 -0.41 23.39
C LEU A 556 9.52 -1.16 24.56
N LEU A 557 8.35 -1.73 24.35
CA LEU A 557 7.65 -2.55 25.35
C LEU A 557 8.44 -3.82 25.68
N ASN A 558 9.02 -4.50 24.69
CA ASN A 558 9.87 -5.68 24.91
C ASN A 558 11.23 -5.34 25.57
N SER A 559 11.63 -4.07 25.58
CA SER A 559 12.86 -3.58 26.23
C SER A 559 12.63 -3.16 27.68
N ALA A 560 11.65 -3.76 28.36
CA ALA A 560 11.38 -3.53 29.77
C ALA A 560 12.63 -3.83 30.62
N CYS A 561 12.87 -3.03 31.65
CA CYS A 561 14.00 -3.17 32.56
C CYS A 561 13.64 -2.66 33.97
N ARG A 562 14.57 -2.74 34.91
CA ARG A 562 14.32 -2.33 36.31
C ARG A 562 13.82 -0.87 36.38
N ARG A 563 14.33 0.07 35.55
CA ARG A 563 13.92 1.46 35.55
C ARG A 563 12.57 1.64 34.86
N PHE A 564 12.28 0.82 33.87
CA PHE A 564 11.07 0.89 33.02
C PHE A 564 10.38 -0.47 32.99
N PRO A 565 9.69 -0.90 34.08
CA PRO A 565 9.11 -2.23 34.18
C PRO A 565 7.97 -2.49 33.18
N GLU A 566 7.26 -1.44 32.77
CA GLU A 566 6.14 -1.48 31.80
C GLU A 566 6.57 -1.18 30.35
N GLY A 567 7.88 -1.26 30.06
CA GLY A 567 8.47 -0.95 28.76
C GLY A 567 9.34 0.29 28.77
N LEU A 568 10.36 0.29 27.93
CA LEU A 568 11.33 1.39 27.82
C LEU A 568 10.64 2.70 27.44
N CYS A 569 10.93 3.78 28.20
CA CYS A 569 10.34 5.12 28.05
C CYS A 569 8.81 5.19 28.25
N ASN A 570 8.23 4.22 28.95
CA ASN A 570 6.77 4.11 29.15
C ASN A 570 6.31 4.56 30.56
N ASP A 571 6.97 5.55 31.17
CA ASP A 571 6.65 6.07 32.51
C ASP A 571 5.20 6.60 32.64
N PHE A 572 4.58 7.01 31.52
CA PHE A 572 3.24 7.59 31.47
C PHE A 572 2.22 6.73 30.71
N ASP A 573 2.52 5.45 30.44
CA ASP A 573 1.68 4.54 29.63
C ASP A 573 1.34 5.12 28.24
N LEU A 574 2.31 5.79 27.60
CA LEU A 574 2.12 6.44 26.31
C LEU A 574 2.73 5.66 25.13
N VAL A 575 3.67 4.75 25.41
CA VAL A 575 4.23 3.86 24.37
C VAL A 575 3.13 2.91 23.88
N GLY A 576 2.92 2.91 22.59
CA GLY A 576 1.89 2.14 21.91
C GLY A 576 0.54 2.85 21.77
N ARG A 577 0.25 3.93 22.51
CA ARG A 577 -1.04 4.64 22.41
C ARG A 577 -1.12 5.61 21.23
N TYR A 578 -2.35 6.00 20.90
CA TYR A 578 -2.65 6.96 19.83
C TYR A 578 -2.16 6.49 18.45
N VAL A 579 -2.19 5.20 18.21
CA VAL A 579 -1.95 4.68 16.86
C VAL A 579 -3.12 5.09 15.97
N MET A 580 -2.80 5.67 14.85
CA MET A 580 -3.77 6.11 13.85
C MET A 580 -3.62 5.31 12.57
N VAL A 581 -4.72 5.12 11.87
CA VAL A 581 -4.74 4.68 10.48
C VAL A 581 -5.55 5.67 9.68
N GLN A 582 -5.18 5.97 8.45
CA GLN A 582 -6.07 6.74 7.59
C GLN A 582 -7.22 5.86 7.12
N GLY A 583 -8.46 6.38 7.19
CA GLY A 583 -9.56 5.80 6.46
C GLY A 583 -9.27 5.95 4.96
N ALA A 584 -9.18 4.84 4.25
CA ALA A 584 -8.82 4.84 2.85
C ALA A 584 -9.89 4.14 2.00
N PRO A 585 -11.17 4.60 2.03
CA PRO A 585 -12.20 4.02 1.19
C PRO A 585 -11.80 4.16 -0.28
N GLN A 586 -12.14 3.14 -1.07
CA GLN A 586 -11.92 3.14 -2.50
C GLN A 586 -13.25 2.94 -3.21
N THR A 587 -13.53 3.79 -4.17
CA THR A 587 -14.74 3.74 -5.01
C THR A 587 -14.32 3.50 -6.45
N SER A 588 -14.91 2.48 -7.05
CA SER A 588 -14.66 2.11 -8.44
C SER A 588 -15.92 2.34 -9.27
N GLY A 589 -15.75 2.93 -10.44
CA GLY A 589 -16.82 3.17 -11.42
C GLY A 589 -16.58 2.36 -12.68
N ARG A 590 -17.65 1.77 -13.24
CA ARG A 590 -17.61 1.04 -14.51
C ARG A 590 -17.99 1.96 -15.67
N PHE A 591 -17.24 1.89 -16.74
CA PHE A 591 -17.39 2.71 -17.94
C PHE A 591 -17.62 1.84 -19.17
N THR A 592 -18.17 2.44 -20.23
CA THR A 592 -18.31 1.77 -21.54
C THR A 592 -16.99 1.72 -22.31
N GLU A 593 -16.14 2.74 -22.11
CA GLU A 593 -14.78 2.79 -22.66
C GLU A 593 -13.79 1.92 -21.89
N GLU A 594 -12.71 1.49 -22.55
CA GLU A 594 -11.61 0.76 -21.87
C GLU A 594 -10.72 1.75 -21.11
N VAL A 595 -10.77 1.72 -19.78
CA VAL A 595 -9.99 2.59 -18.90
C VAL A 595 -8.58 2.05 -18.70
N ARG A 596 -8.44 0.71 -18.49
CA ARG A 596 -7.16 0.04 -18.23
C ARG A 596 -6.36 0.72 -17.15
N ALA A 597 -6.98 0.89 -15.98
CA ALA A 597 -6.45 1.63 -14.82
C ALA A 597 -5.09 1.12 -14.30
N TYR A 598 -4.67 -0.07 -14.69
CA TYR A 598 -3.39 -0.68 -14.31
C TYR A 598 -2.16 -0.06 -15.00
N LYS A 599 -2.33 0.84 -15.96
CA LYS A 599 -1.25 1.59 -16.60
C LYS A 599 -0.96 2.88 -15.82
N ALA A 600 0.22 3.44 -15.99
CA ALA A 600 0.71 4.64 -15.32
C ALA A 600 1.03 4.43 -13.80
N PRO A 601 1.57 5.45 -13.11
CA PRO A 601 1.72 5.41 -11.65
C PRO A 601 0.36 5.33 -10.97
N PRO A 602 0.15 4.51 -9.93
CA PRO A 602 -1.16 4.39 -9.27
C PRO A 602 -1.77 5.72 -8.82
N PRO A 603 -1.04 6.66 -8.16
CA PRO A 603 -1.54 7.99 -7.82
C PRO A 603 -1.22 9.00 -8.92
N GLU A 604 -1.91 8.93 -10.07
CA GLU A 604 -1.68 9.83 -11.20
C GLU A 604 -2.19 11.24 -10.95
N VAL A 605 -3.43 11.33 -10.46
CA VAL A 605 -4.18 12.56 -10.25
C VAL A 605 -4.69 12.58 -8.82
N SER A 606 -4.67 13.76 -8.21
CA SER A 606 -5.11 13.95 -6.82
C SER A 606 -5.84 15.28 -6.66
N SER A 607 -6.65 15.38 -5.61
CA SER A 607 -7.33 16.60 -5.16
C SER A 607 -7.22 16.73 -3.65
N GLU A 608 -6.97 17.95 -3.19
CA GLU A 608 -6.98 18.32 -1.77
C GLU A 608 -8.04 19.39 -1.46
N ASP A 609 -9.05 19.56 -2.32
CA ASP A 609 -10.16 20.50 -2.10
C ASP A 609 -10.95 20.22 -0.81
N PHE A 610 -10.87 18.99 -0.28
CA PHE A 610 -11.57 18.57 0.93
C PHE A 610 -10.63 18.32 2.13
N TYR A 611 -9.41 18.83 2.04
CA TYR A 611 -8.36 18.56 3.05
C TYR A 611 -8.64 19.23 4.39
N GLU A 612 -9.08 20.48 4.37
CA GLU A 612 -9.27 21.30 5.56
C GLU A 612 -10.61 21.02 6.26
N THR A 613 -10.69 21.32 7.54
CA THR A 613 -11.96 21.32 8.28
C THR A 613 -12.92 22.35 7.69
N ASP A 614 -14.09 21.90 7.22
CA ASP A 614 -15.19 22.75 6.80
C ASP A 614 -16.14 22.96 7.99
N PRO A 615 -16.31 24.20 8.51
CA PRO A 615 -17.19 24.47 9.63
C PRO A 615 -18.68 24.13 9.37
N ALA A 616 -19.09 24.05 8.12
CA ALA A 616 -20.45 23.68 7.72
C ALA A 616 -20.73 22.18 7.79
N LYS A 617 -19.71 21.35 7.99
CA LYS A 617 -19.83 19.89 8.05
C LYS A 617 -19.95 19.40 9.50
N PRO A 618 -20.67 18.29 9.73
CA PRO A 618 -20.85 17.71 11.06
C PRO A 618 -19.62 16.93 11.57
N TYR A 619 -18.51 16.95 10.87
CA TYR A 619 -17.23 16.29 11.20
C TYR A 619 -16.09 17.28 11.14
N LYS A 620 -15.01 16.92 11.81
CA LYS A 620 -13.74 17.65 11.83
C LYS A 620 -12.69 16.94 11.01
N ARG A 621 -11.66 17.67 10.61
CA ARG A 621 -10.62 17.29 9.66
C ARG A 621 -11.20 17.01 8.28
N GLY A 622 -10.38 16.53 7.36
CA GLY A 622 -10.78 16.37 5.98
C GLY A 622 -10.20 15.12 5.33
N PHE A 623 -10.24 15.11 4.02
CA PHE A 623 -9.67 14.03 3.21
C PHE A 623 -9.10 14.56 1.90
N SER A 624 -8.06 13.90 1.40
CA SER A 624 -7.60 14.04 0.02
C SER A 624 -8.14 12.92 -0.85
N LEU A 625 -8.18 13.15 -2.16
CA LEU A 625 -8.56 12.18 -3.17
C LEU A 625 -7.38 11.87 -4.08
N GLN A 626 -7.28 10.62 -4.53
CA GLN A 626 -6.25 10.20 -5.48
C GLN A 626 -6.77 9.07 -6.38
N THR A 627 -6.18 8.91 -7.56
CA THR A 627 -6.38 7.68 -8.33
C THR A 627 -5.72 6.50 -7.64
N VAL A 628 -6.34 5.33 -7.76
CA VAL A 628 -5.82 4.04 -7.30
C VAL A 628 -5.94 3.04 -8.44
N SER A 629 -4.95 2.22 -8.65
CA SER A 629 -4.91 1.27 -9.76
C SER A 629 -4.80 -0.17 -9.23
N PRO A 630 -5.91 -0.78 -8.78
CA PRO A 630 -5.88 -2.15 -8.32
C PRO A 630 -5.53 -3.09 -9.46
N LEU A 631 -4.52 -3.92 -9.24
CA LEU A 631 -4.15 -5.00 -10.14
C LEU A 631 -5.12 -6.19 -9.97
N PRO A 632 -5.10 -7.21 -10.84
CA PRO A 632 -6.14 -8.25 -10.88
C PRO A 632 -6.45 -8.93 -9.55
N VAL A 633 -5.43 -9.27 -8.75
CA VAL A 633 -5.64 -9.94 -7.44
C VAL A 633 -6.35 -9.01 -6.46
N VAL A 634 -5.83 -7.80 -6.29
CA VAL A 634 -6.43 -6.80 -5.39
C VAL A 634 -7.85 -6.43 -5.85
N TRP A 635 -8.10 -6.33 -7.15
CA TRP A 635 -9.43 -6.05 -7.68
C TRP A 635 -10.42 -7.18 -7.38
N ALA A 636 -10.00 -8.44 -7.57
CA ALA A 636 -10.82 -9.61 -7.23
C ALA A 636 -11.16 -9.66 -5.73
N GLU A 637 -10.20 -9.34 -4.86
CA GLU A 637 -10.44 -9.21 -3.41
C GLU A 637 -11.46 -8.12 -3.09
N HIS A 638 -11.42 -6.98 -3.80
CA HIS A 638 -12.41 -5.91 -3.65
C HIS A 638 -13.82 -6.36 -4.02
N VAL A 639 -13.96 -7.04 -5.15
CA VAL A 639 -15.24 -7.56 -5.63
C VAL A 639 -15.77 -8.63 -4.68
N ALA A 640 -14.91 -9.56 -4.24
CA ALA A 640 -15.29 -10.61 -3.30
C ALA A 640 -15.69 -10.05 -1.92
N ALA A 641 -15.07 -8.97 -1.46
CA ALA A 641 -15.43 -8.27 -0.21
C ALA A 641 -16.83 -7.64 -0.26
N GLN A 642 -17.38 -7.35 -1.45
CA GLN A 642 -18.78 -6.96 -1.64
C GLN A 642 -19.74 -8.16 -1.60
N GLY A 643 -19.21 -9.36 -1.46
CA GLY A 643 -19.95 -10.60 -1.37
C GLY A 643 -20.18 -11.29 -2.73
N HIS A 644 -19.53 -10.85 -3.78
CA HIS A 644 -19.56 -11.54 -5.08
C HIS A 644 -18.65 -12.78 -5.06
N TRP A 645 -19.12 -13.90 -5.56
CA TRP A 645 -18.39 -15.15 -5.65
C TRP A 645 -18.88 -16.02 -6.80
N GLY A 646 -18.15 -17.03 -7.20
CA GLY A 646 -18.52 -17.93 -8.28
C GLY A 646 -18.69 -17.21 -9.62
N GLU A 647 -19.78 -17.45 -10.31
CA GLU A 647 -20.09 -16.82 -11.61
C GLU A 647 -20.25 -15.31 -11.51
N ASP A 648 -20.78 -14.82 -10.38
CA ASP A 648 -20.97 -13.40 -10.16
C ASP A 648 -19.62 -12.68 -10.06
N LEU A 649 -18.66 -13.19 -9.27
CA LEU A 649 -17.29 -12.70 -9.22
C LEU A 649 -16.64 -12.69 -10.61
N ARG A 650 -16.74 -13.78 -11.36
CA ARG A 650 -16.15 -13.85 -12.71
C ARG A 650 -16.78 -12.85 -13.68
N THR A 651 -18.07 -12.58 -13.52
CA THR A 651 -18.79 -11.57 -14.30
C THR A 651 -18.22 -10.18 -14.06
N TYR A 652 -18.03 -9.77 -12.80
CA TYR A 652 -17.38 -8.50 -12.47
C TYR A 652 -15.94 -8.44 -12.97
N MET A 653 -15.19 -9.52 -12.82
CA MET A 653 -13.79 -9.58 -13.26
C MET A 653 -13.66 -9.48 -14.79
N SER A 654 -14.64 -9.96 -15.55
CA SER A 654 -14.60 -9.87 -17.01
C SER A 654 -14.64 -8.41 -17.53
N ASP A 655 -15.11 -7.48 -16.72
CA ASP A 655 -15.10 -6.03 -17.00
C ASP A 655 -13.86 -5.31 -16.45
N TYR A 656 -12.83 -6.02 -16.00
CA TYR A 656 -11.65 -5.46 -15.33
C TYR A 656 -11.05 -4.25 -16.05
N VAL A 657 -10.97 -4.29 -17.38
CA VAL A 657 -10.39 -3.20 -18.19
C VAL A 657 -11.28 -1.93 -18.28
N HIS A 658 -12.52 -2.00 -17.82
CA HIS A 658 -13.50 -0.92 -17.86
C HIS A 658 -13.68 -0.16 -16.54
N TRP A 659 -12.98 -0.56 -15.47
CA TRP A 659 -13.11 0.05 -14.17
C TRP A 659 -12.06 1.14 -13.95
N ALA A 660 -12.50 2.30 -13.45
CA ALA A 660 -11.66 3.35 -12.87
C ALA A 660 -11.85 3.36 -11.35
N THR A 661 -10.77 3.59 -10.60
CA THR A 661 -10.83 3.58 -9.13
C THR A 661 -10.25 4.85 -8.54
N LEU A 662 -11.00 5.48 -7.65
CA LEU A 662 -10.55 6.56 -6.78
C LEU A 662 -10.39 6.05 -5.36
N GLY A 663 -9.45 6.62 -4.63
CA GLY A 663 -9.26 6.41 -3.20
C GLY A 663 -9.26 7.75 -2.47
N ALA A 664 -9.76 7.76 -1.25
CA ALA A 664 -9.61 8.88 -0.34
C ALA A 664 -8.57 8.54 0.73
N LEU A 665 -7.99 9.57 1.33
CA LEU A 665 -7.19 9.49 2.54
C LEU A 665 -7.84 10.40 3.58
N CYS A 666 -8.62 9.81 4.48
CA CYS A 666 -9.33 10.51 5.55
C CYS A 666 -8.44 10.59 6.80
N GLU A 667 -8.27 11.77 7.34
CA GLU A 667 -7.57 11.95 8.61
C GLU A 667 -8.46 11.53 9.78
N LEU A 668 -8.21 10.33 10.32
CA LEU A 668 -8.92 9.81 11.49
C LEU A 668 -8.23 10.29 12.78
N LEU A 669 -9.02 10.44 13.86
CA LEU A 669 -8.55 11.07 15.08
C LEU A 669 -7.65 10.16 15.92
N PRO A 670 -6.65 10.72 16.64
CA PRO A 670 -5.78 9.98 17.56
C PRO A 670 -6.51 9.62 18.85
N LEU A 671 -7.13 8.44 18.89
CA LEU A 671 -7.83 7.96 20.07
C LEU A 671 -6.85 7.25 21.03
N PRO A 672 -6.96 7.46 22.36
CA PRO A 672 -6.03 6.88 23.34
C PRO A 672 -6.07 5.35 23.41
N ASP A 673 -7.23 4.75 23.09
CA ASP A 673 -7.45 3.30 23.15
C ASP A 673 -7.01 2.57 21.87
N ASN A 674 -6.73 3.31 20.81
CA ASN A 674 -6.07 2.78 19.62
C ASN A 674 -4.59 2.59 19.92
N ARG A 675 -4.20 1.34 20.18
CA ARG A 675 -2.88 1.07 20.74
C ARG A 675 -2.26 -0.26 20.31
N VAL A 676 -0.93 -0.28 20.33
CA VAL A 676 -0.12 -1.49 20.27
C VAL A 676 0.23 -1.90 21.69
N THR A 677 -0.01 -3.15 22.03
CA THR A 677 0.43 -3.83 23.24
C THR A 677 1.20 -5.11 22.90
N LEU A 678 1.65 -5.86 23.88
CA LEU A 678 2.26 -7.16 23.69
C LEU A 678 1.20 -8.26 23.86
N SER A 679 1.17 -9.22 22.93
CA SER A 679 0.44 -10.47 23.06
C SER A 679 1.23 -11.46 23.95
N GLN A 680 0.55 -12.47 24.49
CA GLN A 680 1.23 -13.59 25.14
C GLN A 680 1.89 -14.54 24.12
N GLU A 681 1.48 -14.48 22.87
CA GLU A 681 2.08 -15.25 21.80
C GLU A 681 3.48 -14.74 21.47
N LYS A 682 4.34 -15.65 21.03
CA LYS A 682 5.72 -15.34 20.69
C LYS A 682 5.98 -15.63 19.21
N ASP A 683 6.77 -14.77 18.60
CA ASP A 683 7.28 -14.99 17.27
C ASP A 683 8.39 -16.07 17.24
N ARG A 684 8.92 -16.35 16.06
CA ARG A 684 10.03 -17.29 15.84
C ARG A 684 11.34 -16.90 16.55
N TYR A 685 11.43 -15.67 17.04
CA TYR A 685 12.58 -15.17 17.81
C TYR A 685 12.38 -15.29 19.33
N GLY A 686 11.22 -15.79 19.74
CA GLY A 686 10.84 -15.94 21.15
C GLY A 686 10.35 -14.66 21.82
N LEU A 687 10.09 -13.59 21.02
CA LEU A 687 9.59 -12.30 21.51
C LEU A 687 8.06 -12.24 21.47
N PRO A 688 7.39 -11.65 22.49
CA PRO A 688 5.98 -11.32 22.40
C PRO A 688 5.63 -10.58 21.11
N VAL A 689 4.59 -11.04 20.39
CA VAL A 689 4.16 -10.39 19.17
C VAL A 689 3.34 -9.13 19.47
N ALA A 690 3.27 -8.22 18.51
CA ALA A 690 2.44 -7.03 18.64
C ALA A 690 0.95 -7.40 18.60
N HIS A 691 0.19 -6.81 19.53
CA HIS A 691 -1.26 -6.83 19.53
C HIS A 691 -1.76 -5.41 19.29
N PHE A 692 -2.38 -5.17 18.13
CA PHE A 692 -2.93 -3.89 17.73
C PHE A 692 -4.45 -3.87 17.92
N SER A 693 -4.93 -3.01 18.82
CA SER A 693 -6.35 -2.75 19.05
C SER A 693 -6.76 -1.42 18.42
N TYR A 694 -7.88 -1.42 17.68
CA TYR A 694 -8.33 -0.25 16.96
C TYR A 694 -9.87 -0.10 16.97
N GLY A 695 -10.32 1.15 17.08
CA GLY A 695 -11.71 1.53 16.93
C GLY A 695 -11.85 2.94 16.37
N GLN A 696 -12.98 3.20 15.72
CA GLN A 696 -13.34 4.50 15.15
C GLN A 696 -14.33 5.23 16.06
N CYS A 697 -14.23 6.55 16.11
CA CYS A 697 -15.29 7.39 16.67
C CYS A 697 -16.31 7.78 15.58
N ASP A 698 -17.39 8.47 16.01
CA ASP A 698 -18.44 8.91 15.07
C ASP A 698 -17.93 9.92 14.04
N ASN A 699 -16.99 10.79 14.44
CA ASN A 699 -16.31 11.71 13.52
C ASN A 699 -15.67 10.96 12.36
N ASP A 700 -14.94 9.91 12.65
CA ASP A 700 -14.23 9.09 11.67
C ASP A 700 -15.19 8.43 10.68
N ARG A 701 -16.28 7.87 11.20
CA ARG A 701 -17.31 7.24 10.37
C ARG A 701 -18.05 8.24 9.48
N MET A 702 -18.31 9.47 9.98
CA MET A 702 -18.92 10.53 9.18
C MET A 702 -17.98 11.00 8.07
N LEU A 703 -16.71 11.18 8.38
CA LEU A 703 -15.69 11.62 7.43
C LEU A 703 -15.51 10.59 6.28
N ILE A 704 -15.40 9.31 6.62
CA ILE A 704 -15.29 8.23 5.63
C ILE A 704 -16.52 8.20 4.72
N ARG A 705 -17.73 8.35 5.27
CA ARG A 705 -18.96 8.42 4.45
C ARG A 705 -18.97 9.61 3.50
N ALA A 706 -18.54 10.78 3.98
CA ALA A 706 -18.45 11.97 3.14
C ALA A 706 -17.49 11.78 1.97
N ALA A 707 -16.31 11.20 2.23
CA ALA A 707 -15.32 10.90 1.20
C ALA A 707 -15.86 9.92 0.13
N ARG A 708 -16.60 8.88 0.56
CA ARG A 708 -17.25 7.93 -0.34
C ARG A 708 -18.24 8.65 -1.27
N THR A 709 -19.14 9.47 -0.71
CA THR A 709 -20.13 10.22 -1.51
C THR A 709 -19.45 11.10 -2.57
N VAL A 710 -18.39 11.82 -2.22
CA VAL A 710 -17.67 12.67 -3.18
C VAL A 710 -17.04 11.83 -4.30
N MET A 711 -16.43 10.69 -3.99
CA MET A 711 -15.86 9.81 -5.01
C MET A 711 -16.93 9.21 -5.93
N GLU A 712 -18.09 8.81 -5.37
CA GLU A 712 -19.23 8.33 -6.16
C GLU A 712 -19.76 9.41 -7.11
N ASP A 713 -19.90 10.64 -6.63
CA ASP A 713 -20.35 11.77 -7.43
C ASP A 713 -19.36 12.08 -8.57
N ILE A 714 -18.05 12.06 -8.30
CA ILE A 714 -17.02 12.26 -9.33
C ILE A 714 -17.10 11.18 -10.41
N LEU A 715 -17.21 9.92 -10.05
CA LEU A 715 -17.26 8.81 -11.01
C LEU A 715 -18.55 8.84 -11.82
N ARG A 716 -19.70 9.14 -11.19
CA ARG A 716 -20.98 9.33 -11.90
C ARG A 716 -20.94 10.53 -12.86
N ALA A 717 -20.39 11.64 -12.41
CA ALA A 717 -20.20 12.82 -13.27
C ALA A 717 -19.23 12.55 -14.44
N ALA A 718 -18.29 11.61 -14.26
CA ALA A 718 -17.44 11.13 -15.34
C ALA A 718 -18.13 10.15 -16.30
N GLY A 719 -19.36 9.71 -16.02
CA GLY A 719 -20.13 8.80 -16.87
C GLY A 719 -20.10 7.33 -16.43
N ALA A 720 -19.78 7.04 -15.16
CA ALA A 720 -19.85 5.68 -14.64
C ALA A 720 -21.30 5.16 -14.65
N THR A 721 -21.49 3.96 -15.20
CA THR A 721 -22.78 3.26 -15.27
C THR A 721 -23.10 2.53 -13.97
N GLU A 722 -22.08 2.14 -13.23
CA GLU A 722 -22.15 1.47 -11.94
C GLU A 722 -21.01 1.96 -11.04
N VAL A 723 -21.24 1.99 -9.73
CA VAL A 723 -20.19 2.29 -8.74
C VAL A 723 -20.25 1.31 -7.59
N ILE A 724 -19.08 0.85 -7.14
CA ILE A 724 -18.91 0.02 -5.94
C ILE A 724 -17.89 0.67 -5.01
N THR A 725 -18.09 0.58 -3.70
CA THR A 725 -17.17 1.16 -2.72
C THR A 725 -16.80 0.13 -1.66
N ILE A 726 -15.52 0.06 -1.35
CA ILE A 726 -14.99 -0.74 -0.24
C ILE A 726 -14.34 0.16 0.80
N ASN A 727 -14.40 -0.26 2.05
CA ASN A 727 -13.64 0.38 3.13
C ASN A 727 -12.26 -0.26 3.21
N ARG A 728 -11.23 0.56 3.21
CA ARG A 728 -9.83 0.16 3.44
C ARG A 728 -9.20 1.13 4.42
N TYR A 729 -8.02 0.76 4.86
CA TYR A 729 -7.17 1.58 5.71
C TYR A 729 -5.78 1.72 5.09
N ALA A 730 -5.09 2.81 5.43
CA ALA A 730 -3.73 3.05 4.97
C ALA A 730 -2.91 3.72 6.07
N HIS A 731 -1.59 3.71 5.92
CA HIS A 731 -0.64 4.55 6.64
C HIS A 731 -0.80 4.54 8.16
N LEU A 732 -0.38 3.45 8.83
CA LEU A 732 -0.32 3.44 10.28
C LEU A 732 0.78 4.40 10.75
N VAL A 733 0.41 5.32 11.65
CA VAL A 733 1.30 6.30 12.29
C VAL A 733 0.92 6.44 13.76
N GLY A 734 1.73 7.16 14.56
CA GLY A 734 1.52 7.23 15.99
C GLY A 734 2.02 5.99 16.75
N GLY A 735 1.82 5.97 18.07
CA GLY A 735 2.33 4.93 18.98
C GLY A 735 3.53 5.37 19.81
N CYS A 736 4.25 6.42 19.41
CA CYS A 736 5.32 7.06 20.18
C CYS A 736 5.32 8.58 19.93
N ARG A 737 4.13 9.20 19.94
CA ARG A 737 3.90 10.56 19.46
C ARG A 737 4.83 11.59 20.09
N MET A 738 5.22 12.60 19.30
CA MET A 738 5.96 13.75 19.80
C MET A 738 5.03 14.71 20.54
N ALA A 739 5.59 15.45 21.54
CA ALA A 739 4.86 16.45 22.30
C ALA A 739 5.81 17.49 22.89
N ALA A 740 5.24 18.55 23.50
CA ALA A 740 6.01 19.57 24.23
C ALA A 740 6.55 19.10 25.58
N GLY A 741 6.05 17.99 26.12
CA GLY A 741 6.48 17.46 27.41
C GLY A 741 6.17 15.99 27.63
N PRO A 742 6.82 15.34 28.62
CA PRO A 742 6.80 13.88 28.78
C PRO A 742 5.42 13.29 29.17
N GLY A 743 4.55 14.09 29.82
CA GLY A 743 3.19 13.65 30.16
C GLY A 743 2.22 13.62 28.97
N SER A 744 2.62 14.12 27.80
CA SER A 744 1.78 14.21 26.60
C SER A 744 2.33 13.44 25.42
N GLY A 745 3.57 12.97 25.47
CA GLY A 745 4.20 12.21 24.40
C GLY A 745 5.45 11.46 24.84
N VAL A 746 6.02 10.70 23.93
CA VAL A 746 7.20 9.87 24.15
C VAL A 746 8.48 10.59 23.75
N VAL A 747 8.43 11.43 22.70
CA VAL A 747 9.59 12.16 22.17
C VAL A 747 9.33 13.66 22.10
N ASP A 748 10.42 14.43 22.11
CA ASP A 748 10.42 15.87 21.89
C ASP A 748 10.39 16.25 20.40
N ALA A 749 10.43 17.55 20.11
CA ALA A 749 10.47 18.10 18.76
C ALA A 749 11.72 17.71 17.94
N ASP A 750 12.78 17.24 18.58
CA ASP A 750 14.01 16.77 17.94
C ASP A 750 14.07 15.23 17.91
N LEU A 751 12.91 14.58 18.12
CA LEU A 751 12.70 13.12 18.07
C LEU A 751 13.45 12.34 19.17
N ARG A 752 13.93 13.01 20.24
CA ARG A 752 14.58 12.38 21.37
C ARG A 752 13.54 11.96 22.38
N THR A 753 13.70 10.77 22.95
CA THR A 753 12.82 10.37 24.04
C THR A 753 13.06 11.23 25.28
N PHE A 754 11.98 11.61 25.97
CA PHE A 754 12.09 12.39 27.20
C PHE A 754 12.81 11.67 28.32
N ALA A 755 12.67 10.35 28.40
CA ALA A 755 13.17 9.53 29.50
C ALA A 755 14.64 9.11 29.31
N VAL A 756 15.11 8.92 28.06
CA VAL A 756 16.47 8.47 27.70
C VAL A 756 17.03 9.38 26.60
N PRO A 757 17.82 10.41 26.94
CA PRO A 757 18.14 11.54 26.04
C PRO A 757 19.00 11.18 24.82
N ASN A 758 19.68 10.01 24.82
CA ASN A 758 20.44 9.51 23.67
C ASN A 758 19.70 8.39 22.91
N LEU A 759 18.40 8.23 23.18
CA LEU A 759 17.49 7.36 22.40
C LEU A 759 16.55 8.22 21.57
N LEU A 760 16.50 7.98 20.28
CA LEU A 760 15.61 8.66 19.34
C LEU A 760 14.57 7.68 18.79
N VAL A 761 13.42 8.21 18.38
CA VAL A 761 12.45 7.48 17.52
C VAL A 761 12.31 8.27 16.22
N THR A 762 12.55 7.63 15.08
CA THR A 762 12.75 8.31 13.80
C THR A 762 11.92 7.70 12.67
N ASP A 763 10.68 7.31 12.97
CA ASP A 763 9.71 6.80 12.00
C ASP A 763 8.32 7.43 12.21
N GLY A 764 7.31 6.89 11.53
CA GLY A 764 5.94 7.41 11.60
C GLY A 764 5.26 7.29 12.96
N SER A 765 5.84 6.53 13.89
CA SER A 765 5.28 6.39 15.24
C SER A 765 5.29 7.69 16.05
N VAL A 766 6.11 8.67 15.65
CA VAL A 766 6.23 9.96 16.34
C VAL A 766 5.15 10.98 15.98
N LEU A 767 4.35 10.74 14.95
CA LEU A 767 3.37 11.72 14.48
C LEU A 767 2.23 11.88 15.49
N PRO A 768 1.92 13.13 15.96
CA PRO A 768 0.79 13.40 16.85
C PRO A 768 -0.57 13.31 16.16
N THR A 769 -0.62 13.68 14.87
CA THR A 769 -1.75 13.60 13.94
C THR A 769 -1.24 13.11 12.60
N GLN A 770 -2.12 12.69 11.69
CA GLN A 770 -1.67 12.03 10.47
C GLN A 770 -1.89 12.83 9.19
N GLY A 771 -2.63 13.95 9.24
CA GLY A 771 -3.03 14.69 8.06
C GLY A 771 -3.85 13.84 7.06
N SER A 772 -4.39 14.48 6.03
CA SER A 772 -5.04 13.79 4.91
C SER A 772 -4.06 13.49 3.77
N ALA A 773 -2.79 13.27 4.09
CA ALA A 773 -1.70 13.07 3.13
C ALA A 773 -0.84 11.84 3.48
N ASN A 774 -0.16 11.29 2.48
CA ASN A 774 0.75 10.16 2.67
C ASN A 774 1.96 10.59 3.52
N PRO A 775 2.30 9.89 4.61
CA PRO A 775 3.22 10.42 5.63
C PRO A 775 4.71 10.29 5.29
N ALA A 776 5.09 9.55 4.25
CA ALA A 776 6.50 9.19 3.98
C ALA A 776 7.40 10.43 3.83
N LEU A 777 6.97 11.44 3.07
CA LEU A 777 7.73 12.68 2.88
C LEU A 777 7.89 13.45 4.20
N THR A 778 6.82 13.52 4.99
CA THR A 778 6.83 14.20 6.31
C THR A 778 7.74 13.48 7.30
N ILE A 779 7.73 12.14 7.34
CA ILE A 779 8.65 11.35 8.16
C ILE A 779 10.10 11.66 7.79
N MET A 780 10.43 11.66 6.49
CA MET A 780 11.78 11.95 6.03
C MET A 780 12.19 13.40 6.34
N ALA A 781 11.29 14.36 6.19
CA ALA A 781 11.54 15.77 6.51
C ALA A 781 11.77 16.00 8.01
N LEU A 782 11.00 15.35 8.89
CA LEU A 782 11.22 15.37 10.35
C LEU A 782 12.60 14.85 10.71
N VAL A 783 12.98 13.70 10.14
CA VAL A 783 14.28 13.07 10.38
C VAL A 783 15.43 13.90 9.84
N ASP A 784 15.28 14.49 8.65
CA ASP A 784 16.29 15.41 8.08
C ASP A 784 16.55 16.61 8.99
N ARG A 785 15.48 17.22 9.51
CA ARG A 785 15.58 18.31 10.47
C ARG A 785 16.26 17.87 11.78
N ALA A 786 15.81 16.75 12.36
CA ALA A 786 16.36 16.22 13.61
C ALA A 786 17.85 15.85 13.47
N ALA A 787 18.26 15.23 12.36
CA ALA A 787 19.65 14.91 12.04
C ALA A 787 20.52 16.17 12.00
N GLY A 788 20.04 17.26 11.38
CA GLY A 788 20.75 18.54 11.36
C GLY A 788 21.00 19.12 12.78
N ARG A 789 20.02 19.01 13.65
CA ARG A 789 20.15 19.44 15.06
C ARG A 789 21.05 18.52 15.87
N LEU A 790 20.96 17.22 15.68
CA LEU A 790 21.83 16.23 16.30
C LEU A 790 23.30 16.48 15.94
N ALA A 791 23.61 16.73 14.66
CA ALA A 791 24.95 17.03 14.18
C ALA A 791 25.47 18.39 14.72
N ALA A 792 24.62 19.39 14.85
CA ALA A 792 24.99 20.72 15.43
C ALA A 792 25.29 20.61 16.92
N GLY A 793 24.50 19.87 17.69
CA GLY A 793 24.71 19.64 19.12
C GLY A 793 26.04 18.93 19.42
N ALA A 794 26.44 17.99 18.57
CA ALA A 794 27.74 17.31 18.70
C ALA A 794 28.94 18.24 18.50
N ARG A 795 28.82 19.26 17.63
CA ARG A 795 29.88 20.30 17.42
C ARG A 795 30.01 21.29 18.56
N SER A 796 28.94 21.51 19.32
CA SER A 796 28.93 22.50 20.43
C SER A 796 29.35 21.94 21.80
N GLY A 797 29.89 20.71 21.88
CA GLY A 797 30.44 20.16 23.12
C GLY A 797 29.63 19.07 23.80
N LEU A 798 28.51 18.68 23.26
CA LEU A 798 27.86 17.37 23.56
C LEU A 798 28.60 16.27 22.80
N ARG A 799 29.78 15.87 23.34
CA ARG A 799 30.70 14.81 22.87
C ARG A 799 30.92 14.71 21.32
N ALA A 800 32.09 15.18 20.92
CA ALA A 800 32.60 14.99 19.54
C ALA A 800 32.70 13.52 19.13
N PRO A 801 32.52 13.19 17.81
CA PRO A 801 32.69 11.82 17.31
C PRO A 801 34.09 11.25 17.62
N ALA A 802 34.17 9.99 18.00
CA ALA A 802 35.42 9.28 18.16
C ALA A 802 36.00 8.99 16.77
N GLY A 803 37.07 9.69 16.37
CA GLY A 803 37.75 9.31 15.14
C GLY A 803 38.32 10.41 14.25
N ALA A 804 38.59 11.60 14.79
CA ALA A 804 39.45 12.58 14.12
C ALA A 804 40.89 12.50 14.66
N SER A 805 41.53 11.35 14.55
CA SER A 805 42.97 11.23 14.58
C SER A 805 43.46 10.60 13.28
N ARG A 806 44.05 11.43 12.45
CA ARG A 806 44.78 11.34 11.19
C ARG A 806 45.00 9.96 10.57
#